data_e3d1c092643a5115c4179bd5cffb90ae
#
_entry.id   e3d1c092643a5115c4179bd5cffb90ae
#
_cell.length_a   1.000
_cell.length_b   1.000
_cell.length_c   1.000
_cell.angle_alpha   90.00
_cell.angle_beta   90.00
_cell.angle_gamma   90.00
#
_symmetry.space_group_name_H-M   'P 1'
#
loop_
_entity.id
_entity.type
_entity.pdbx_description
1 polymer ?
#
loop_
_entity_poly.entity_id
_entity_poly.type
_entity_poly.pdbx_seq_one_letter_code
_entity_poly.pdbx_strand_id
1 'polypeptide(L)'
;VNDRLVVQGAREHNLRNVDLDLPRDRLIVFTGLSGSGKSSLAFDTIFAEGQRRYVESLSAYARQFLGQMDKPDVDFIEGLSPAVSIDQKSTNRNPRSTVGTITEVYDYLRLLFARAGTQHCPVCGERVTAQTPQQIVDRLLELPEGTRYQVLAPVVRGRKGEYADLFRELQTKGFARARVDGEVVQLAEPPALEKKLKHDIEVVVDRLVARDGVKQRLTDSIETALGLAGGLVVIDLVDADADDPGRERRFSENRACPNDHELTLDEIEPRTFSFNAPYGACPECTGIGSRLEVDPELVVPDEELSLSEGAVAPWAQMSAEYFQRVLTALADDMGFSMTAPWRALPQRAKNAVLHGQNHEVKVRYRNRWGRERQYSTGFEGVLTFLQRRHQETDSDWSKEKYEAFMREVPCPVCQGARLKPEVLAVKVGGRSIAEVCELPIREARDFLDALELGERERAIAAQVLKEIQARLGFLLDVGLDYLSLTRPAGTLSGGEAQRIRLATQIGSGLVGVLYVLDEPSIGLHQRDNRRLIDTLTRLRDLGNTLIVVEHDEDTIRTADWIVDIGPGAGEHGGKVVHSGDLEGLLASTESITGAYLSGRRSIPMPQVRRPVDRSRQLTVHGAREHNLRNVDVSFPLGTLTAVTGVSGSGKSTLVNSILYTVLANELNGARQVPGRHRRVTGLENLDKVVHVDQGPIGRTPRSNPATYTGVWDHVRRLFAETTEAKVRGYTPGRFSFNVKGGRCEACSGDGTIKIEMNFLPDVYVPCEVCHGARYNRETLEVHFKGKTVADVLAMPIEEAAEFFAAVPAISRHLSTLVDVGLGYVRLGQPAPTLSGGEAQRVKLASELQRRSTGRTVYVLDEPTTGLHFEDIRKLLGVLQSLVDKGNSVIVIEHNLDVIKNADWVVDMGPEGGSGGGTVVAEGTPEHVAGVKASHTGRFLAEVLEPERERASA
;
A
#
# COMPACT_ATOMS: atom_id res chain seq x y z
N VAL A 1 21.42 8.22 38.23
CA VAL A 1 20.54 7.96 37.06
C VAL A 1 19.20 7.61 37.63
N ASN A 2 18.15 8.38 37.30
CA ASN A 2 16.79 8.10 37.74
C ASN A 2 16.30 6.81 37.05
N ASP A 3 16.04 5.75 37.82
CA ASP A 3 15.53 4.48 37.32
C ASP A 3 14.00 4.51 37.04
N ARG A 4 13.41 5.69 37.14
CA ARG A 4 11.97 5.92 37.03
C ARG A 4 11.65 7.01 36.01
N LEU A 5 10.53 6.82 35.32
CA LEU A 5 9.86 7.84 34.51
C LEU A 5 8.67 8.34 35.30
N VAL A 6 8.73 9.60 35.75
CA VAL A 6 7.70 10.20 36.60
C VAL A 6 6.92 11.24 35.79
N VAL A 7 5.61 11.10 35.71
CA VAL A 7 4.67 12.04 35.10
C VAL A 7 3.82 12.65 36.20
N GLN A 8 3.69 13.97 36.25
CA GLN A 8 2.82 14.65 37.19
C GLN A 8 1.90 15.65 36.49
N GLY A 9 0.63 15.60 36.85
CA GLY A 9 -0.36 16.56 36.43
C GLY A 9 -0.69 16.51 34.94
N ALA A 10 -0.74 15.34 34.31
CA ALA A 10 -1.12 15.23 32.88
C ALA A 10 -2.62 15.51 32.69
N ARG A 11 -2.93 16.47 31.81
CA ARG A 11 -4.29 16.97 31.56
C ARG A 11 -4.66 17.06 30.07
N GLU A 12 -3.84 16.49 29.19
CA GLU A 12 -4.17 16.49 27.75
C GLU A 12 -5.51 15.81 27.47
N HIS A 13 -6.30 16.40 26.62
CA HIS A 13 -7.64 15.96 26.21
C HIS A 13 -8.56 15.63 27.41
N ASN A 14 -8.87 14.33 27.61
CA ASN A 14 -9.74 13.88 28.71
C ASN A 14 -8.99 13.43 29.97
N LEU A 15 -7.66 13.55 30.02
CA LEU A 15 -6.87 13.20 31.19
C LEU A 15 -7.20 14.09 32.39
N ARG A 16 -7.37 13.49 33.57
CA ARG A 16 -7.80 14.16 34.80
C ARG A 16 -6.68 14.28 35.81
N ASN A 17 -5.70 15.13 35.50
CA ASN A 17 -4.56 15.39 36.37
C ASN A 17 -3.84 14.09 36.77
N VAL A 18 -3.40 13.34 35.78
CA VAL A 18 -2.81 12.02 35.97
C VAL A 18 -1.38 12.13 36.48
N ASP A 19 -1.11 11.40 37.55
CA ASP A 19 0.23 11.19 38.11
C ASP A 19 0.62 9.71 37.90
N LEU A 20 1.84 9.49 37.40
CA LEU A 20 2.39 8.16 37.15
C LEU A 20 3.86 8.09 37.57
N ASP A 21 4.25 6.94 38.10
CA ASP A 21 5.62 6.58 38.42
C ASP A 21 5.92 5.21 37.78
N LEU A 22 6.63 5.23 36.64
CA LEU A 22 6.88 4.08 35.79
C LEU A 22 8.34 3.61 35.89
N PRO A 23 8.58 2.29 35.88
CA PRO A 23 9.95 1.75 35.84
C PRO A 23 10.55 1.96 34.45
N ARG A 24 11.85 2.26 34.40
CA ARG A 24 12.61 2.30 33.12
C ARG A 24 13.13 0.93 32.76
N ASP A 25 13.53 0.76 31.50
CA ASP A 25 14.06 -0.46 30.93
C ASP A 25 13.12 -1.67 31.12
N ARG A 26 11.82 -1.39 30.93
CA ARG A 26 10.73 -2.36 31.06
C ARG A 26 9.74 -2.26 29.89
N LEU A 27 9.01 -3.33 29.69
CA LEU A 27 7.85 -3.36 28.81
C LEU A 27 6.62 -2.91 29.60
N ILE A 28 6.11 -1.73 29.27
CA ILE A 28 4.96 -1.11 29.94
C ILE A 28 3.79 -1.11 28.96
N VAL A 29 2.69 -1.70 29.35
CA VAL A 29 1.46 -1.73 28.54
C VAL A 29 0.45 -0.74 29.10
N PHE A 30 -0.05 0.15 28.23
CA PHE A 30 -1.17 1.03 28.51
C PHE A 30 -2.44 0.41 27.92
N THR A 31 -3.39 0.09 28.78
CA THR A 31 -4.64 -0.54 28.40
C THR A 31 -5.85 0.22 28.94
N GLY A 32 -7.06 -0.22 28.57
CA GLY A 32 -8.33 0.40 28.99
C GLY A 32 -9.29 0.55 27.81
N LEU A 33 -10.51 1.03 28.06
CA LEU A 33 -11.54 1.23 27.06
C LEU A 33 -11.10 2.16 25.92
N SER A 34 -11.70 2.03 24.75
CA SER A 34 -11.53 2.98 23.67
C SER A 34 -11.98 4.37 24.12
N GLY A 35 -11.16 5.39 23.88
CA GLY A 35 -11.42 6.75 24.33
C GLY A 35 -11.17 7.00 25.82
N SER A 36 -10.53 6.10 26.54
CA SER A 36 -10.20 6.29 27.96
C SER A 36 -9.06 7.27 28.24
N GLY A 37 -8.26 7.63 27.22
CA GLY A 37 -7.12 8.55 27.34
C GLY A 37 -5.74 7.91 27.21
N LYS A 38 -5.66 6.63 26.82
CA LYS A 38 -4.38 5.90 26.64
C LYS A 38 -3.42 6.60 25.69
N SER A 39 -3.90 6.89 24.48
CA SER A 39 -3.08 7.55 23.45
C SER A 39 -2.73 8.98 23.84
N SER A 40 -3.65 9.71 24.50
CA SER A 40 -3.39 11.05 25.04
C SER A 40 -2.25 11.06 26.06
N LEU A 41 -2.17 10.03 26.90
CA LEU A 41 -1.08 9.91 27.87
C LEU A 41 0.22 9.45 27.21
N ALA A 42 0.17 8.42 26.35
CA ALA A 42 1.37 7.81 25.73
C ALA A 42 2.00 8.74 24.67
N PHE A 43 1.18 9.24 23.73
CA PHE A 43 1.65 9.99 22.55
C PHE A 43 1.59 11.49 22.77
N ASP A 44 0.42 12.03 23.14
CA ASP A 44 0.21 13.48 23.22
C ASP A 44 0.87 14.10 24.48
N THR A 45 1.20 13.28 25.47
CA THR A 45 1.88 13.74 26.71
C THR A 45 3.33 13.25 26.77
N ILE A 46 3.56 11.95 26.96
CA ILE A 46 4.92 11.43 27.25
C ILE A 46 5.81 11.53 26.02
N PHE A 47 5.37 11.02 24.86
CA PHE A 47 6.16 11.09 23.65
C PHE A 47 6.36 12.54 23.18
N ALA A 48 5.30 13.35 23.16
CA ALA A 48 5.34 14.74 22.73
C ALA A 48 6.34 15.57 23.55
N GLU A 49 6.36 15.42 24.87
CA GLU A 49 7.32 16.10 25.75
C GLU A 49 8.76 15.58 25.51
N GLY A 50 8.94 14.28 25.33
CA GLY A 50 10.25 13.70 25.02
C GLY A 50 10.81 14.22 23.69
N GLN A 51 9.98 14.31 22.67
CA GLN A 51 10.35 14.85 21.37
C GLN A 51 10.61 16.36 21.43
N ARG A 52 9.77 17.13 22.15
CA ARG A 52 9.96 18.56 22.36
C ARG A 52 11.31 18.87 22.99
N ARG A 53 11.69 18.18 24.07
CA ARG A 53 12.99 18.35 24.74
C ARG A 53 14.16 17.99 23.83
N TYR A 54 14.01 16.95 23.04
CA TYR A 54 15.04 16.58 22.07
C TYR A 54 15.23 17.68 21.02
N VAL A 55 14.13 18.19 20.43
CA VAL A 55 14.18 19.28 19.44
C VAL A 55 14.77 20.56 20.06
N GLU A 56 14.43 20.90 21.30
CA GLU A 56 15.00 22.03 22.01
C GLU A 56 16.51 21.92 22.26
N SER A 57 17.02 20.69 22.37
CA SER A 57 18.46 20.43 22.52
C SER A 57 19.26 20.65 21.23
N LEU A 58 18.60 20.70 20.07
CA LEU A 58 19.22 20.91 18.77
C LEU A 58 19.66 22.38 18.58
N SER A 59 20.52 22.59 17.57
CA SER A 59 20.97 23.94 17.19
C SER A 59 19.79 24.86 16.80
N ALA A 60 19.96 26.18 16.97
CA ALA A 60 18.95 27.15 16.56
C ALA A 60 18.54 27.04 15.09
N TYR A 61 19.49 26.66 14.22
CA TYR A 61 19.26 26.41 12.81
C TYR A 61 18.35 25.19 12.57
N ALA A 62 18.64 24.07 13.23
CA ALA A 62 17.80 22.86 13.12
C ALA A 62 16.38 23.10 13.66
N ARG A 63 16.23 23.83 14.77
CA ARG A 63 14.92 24.22 15.32
C ARG A 63 14.07 25.07 14.36
N GLN A 64 14.71 25.90 13.54
CA GLN A 64 14.02 26.73 12.55
C GLN A 64 13.32 25.90 11.46
N PHE A 65 13.87 24.73 11.13
CA PHE A 65 13.26 23.79 10.16
C PHE A 65 12.21 22.87 10.77
N LEU A 66 12.35 22.51 12.04
CA LEU A 66 11.46 21.56 12.73
C LEU A 66 10.21 22.23 13.34
N GLY A 67 10.19 23.55 13.37
CA GLY A 67 9.11 24.34 13.99
C GLY A 67 9.16 24.32 15.51
N GLN A 68 8.30 25.13 16.12
CA GLN A 68 8.12 25.18 17.56
C GLN A 68 7.03 24.17 17.93
N MET A 69 7.37 23.17 18.75
CA MET A 69 6.40 22.19 19.25
C MET A 69 5.70 22.76 20.48
N ASP A 70 4.38 22.65 20.55
CA ASP A 70 3.62 23.03 21.72
C ASP A 70 3.99 22.15 22.92
N LYS A 71 4.04 22.75 24.09
CA LYS A 71 4.23 22.02 25.33
C LYS A 71 2.94 21.31 25.71
N PRO A 72 2.97 19.97 25.94
CA PRO A 72 1.79 19.26 26.44
C PRO A 72 1.29 19.83 27.75
N ASP A 73 -0.01 19.72 28.03
CA ASP A 73 -0.61 20.13 29.32
C ASP A 73 -0.25 19.12 30.40
N VAL A 74 0.91 19.30 30.96
CA VAL A 74 1.49 18.48 32.03
C VAL A 74 2.35 19.38 32.94
N ASP A 75 2.31 19.14 34.25
CA ASP A 75 3.09 19.91 35.18
C ASP A 75 4.58 19.66 34.96
N PHE A 76 5.01 18.41 35.07
CA PHE A 76 6.36 18.00 34.64
C PHE A 76 6.47 16.52 34.36
N ILE A 77 7.51 16.15 33.60
CA ILE A 77 7.91 14.75 33.36
C ILE A 77 9.40 14.64 33.64
N GLU A 78 9.79 13.70 34.49
CA GLU A 78 11.17 13.40 34.84
C GLU A 78 11.59 12.02 34.32
N GLY A 79 12.88 11.83 34.02
CA GLY A 79 13.41 10.55 33.59
C GLY A 79 13.18 10.22 32.11
N LEU A 80 12.79 11.20 31.27
CA LEU A 80 12.63 11.00 29.83
C LEU A 80 13.96 10.70 29.15
N SER A 81 13.93 9.67 28.31
CA SER A 81 14.95 9.35 27.30
C SER A 81 14.55 9.94 25.95
N PRO A 82 15.48 9.99 24.96
CA PRO A 82 15.10 10.25 23.58
C PRO A 82 13.96 9.34 23.16
N ALA A 83 12.87 9.92 22.66
CA ALA A 83 11.65 9.20 22.38
C ALA A 83 11.46 8.94 20.88
N VAL A 84 11.05 7.72 20.53
CA VAL A 84 10.71 7.30 19.17
C VAL A 84 9.29 6.76 19.16
N SER A 85 8.47 7.29 18.26
CA SER A 85 7.09 6.81 18.03
C SER A 85 7.03 5.85 16.87
N ILE A 86 6.27 4.77 17.05
CA ILE A 86 5.96 3.81 16.00
C ILE A 86 4.43 3.72 15.89
N ASP A 87 3.87 4.61 15.07
CA ASP A 87 2.43 4.73 14.85
C ASP A 87 1.98 4.09 13.51
N GLN A 88 0.67 4.06 13.27
CA GLN A 88 0.06 3.47 12.07
C GLN A 88 -0.20 4.49 10.94
N LYS A 89 -0.09 5.78 11.22
CA LYS A 89 -0.72 6.85 10.41
C LYS A 89 -0.07 7.18 9.07
N SER A 90 1.09 6.66 8.70
CA SER A 90 1.76 7.07 7.46
C SER A 90 2.14 5.90 6.56
N THR A 91 1.30 5.56 5.60
CA THR A 91 1.71 4.78 4.43
C THR A 91 2.26 5.73 3.37
N ASN A 92 3.50 5.50 2.94
CA ASN A 92 4.10 6.26 1.85
C ASN A 92 3.41 5.86 0.53
N ARG A 93 2.75 6.82 -0.13
CA ARG A 93 2.04 6.60 -1.40
C ARG A 93 2.93 6.72 -2.63
N ASN A 94 4.23 6.89 -2.46
CA ASN A 94 5.15 6.99 -3.59
C ASN A 94 5.25 5.61 -4.29
N PRO A 95 4.88 5.47 -5.58
CA PRO A 95 4.91 4.20 -6.30
C PRO A 95 6.32 3.63 -6.47
N ARG A 96 7.35 4.45 -6.26
CA ARG A 96 8.75 4.03 -6.30
C ARG A 96 9.28 3.51 -4.97
N SER A 97 8.56 3.70 -3.88
CA SER A 97 8.93 3.14 -2.57
C SER A 97 8.52 1.67 -2.49
N THR A 98 9.46 0.82 -2.13
CA THR A 98 9.26 -0.63 -1.92
C THR A 98 9.69 -1.04 -0.52
N VAL A 99 9.31 -2.23 -0.07
CA VAL A 99 9.80 -2.80 1.19
C VAL A 99 11.32 -2.76 1.24
N GLY A 100 12.00 -3.16 0.16
CA GLY A 100 13.47 -3.15 0.08
C GLY A 100 14.10 -1.77 0.26
N THR A 101 13.47 -0.72 -0.27
CA THR A 101 14.00 0.66 -0.14
C THR A 101 13.72 1.27 1.23
N ILE A 102 12.56 1.00 1.84
CA ILE A 102 12.21 1.51 3.17
C ILE A 102 13.09 0.86 4.25
N THR A 103 13.42 -0.42 4.09
CA THR A 103 14.26 -1.18 5.03
C THR A 103 15.75 -1.01 4.78
N GLU A 104 16.14 -0.24 3.76
CA GLU A 104 17.53 -0.06 3.29
C GLU A 104 18.18 -1.35 2.78
N VAL A 105 17.50 -2.49 2.80
CA VAL A 105 18.04 -3.77 2.30
C VAL A 105 18.44 -3.66 0.83
N TYR A 106 17.65 -2.93 0.03
CA TYR A 106 17.92 -2.72 -1.37
C TYR A 106 19.24 -1.97 -1.62
N ASP A 107 19.60 -1.00 -0.78
CA ASP A 107 20.84 -0.25 -0.90
C ASP A 107 22.07 -1.15 -0.64
N TYR A 108 21.97 -2.04 0.33
CA TYR A 108 23.00 -3.07 0.57
C TYR A 108 23.06 -4.13 -0.54
N LEU A 109 21.89 -4.54 -1.09
CA LEU A 109 21.87 -5.43 -2.25
C LEU A 109 22.54 -4.80 -3.48
N ARG A 110 22.27 -3.51 -3.74
CA ARG A 110 22.96 -2.76 -4.81
C ARG A 110 24.48 -2.80 -4.63
N LEU A 111 24.96 -2.63 -3.41
CA LEU A 111 26.37 -2.71 -3.09
C LEU A 111 26.92 -4.13 -3.27
N LEU A 112 26.19 -5.16 -2.83
CA LEU A 112 26.54 -6.55 -3.03
C LEU A 112 26.68 -6.90 -4.51
N PHE A 113 25.69 -6.56 -5.32
CA PHE A 113 25.68 -6.83 -6.76
C PHE A 113 26.75 -6.05 -7.52
N ALA A 114 27.04 -4.81 -7.08
CA ALA A 114 28.12 -4.02 -7.67
C ALA A 114 29.51 -4.58 -7.36
N ARG A 115 29.72 -5.25 -6.22
CA ARG A 115 31.04 -5.71 -5.76
C ARG A 115 31.29 -7.19 -6.02
N ALA A 116 30.27 -8.03 -5.90
CA ALA A 116 30.36 -9.48 -6.05
C ALA A 116 29.57 -10.03 -7.25
N GLY A 117 28.89 -9.17 -8.02
CA GLY A 117 28.09 -9.58 -9.16
C GLY A 117 28.93 -9.99 -10.36
N THR A 118 28.51 -11.06 -11.02
CA THR A 118 29.09 -11.53 -12.28
C THR A 118 28.21 -11.07 -13.44
N GLN A 119 28.78 -10.35 -14.37
CA GLN A 119 28.07 -9.89 -15.57
C GLN A 119 27.85 -11.04 -16.55
N HIS A 120 26.66 -11.12 -17.09
CA HIS A 120 26.29 -12.02 -18.17
C HIS A 120 25.81 -11.20 -19.38
N CYS A 121 25.84 -11.80 -20.55
CA CYS A 121 25.28 -11.16 -21.74
C CYS A 121 23.74 -11.17 -21.67
N PRO A 122 23.05 -10.03 -21.84
CA PRO A 122 21.60 -9.99 -21.80
C PRO A 122 20.94 -10.72 -22.96
N VAL A 123 21.67 -11.01 -24.04
CA VAL A 123 21.17 -11.66 -25.25
C VAL A 123 21.31 -13.19 -25.19
N CYS A 124 22.50 -13.69 -24.88
CA CYS A 124 22.77 -15.14 -24.88
C CYS A 124 22.91 -15.74 -23.49
N GLY A 125 22.97 -14.95 -22.42
CA GLY A 125 23.09 -15.43 -21.05
C GLY A 125 24.49 -15.92 -20.66
N GLU A 126 25.46 -15.93 -21.58
CA GLU A 126 26.83 -16.36 -21.31
C GLU A 126 27.56 -15.37 -20.40
N ARG A 127 28.47 -15.92 -19.58
CA ARG A 127 29.30 -15.12 -18.69
C ARG A 127 30.20 -14.19 -19.49
N VAL A 128 30.19 -12.92 -19.15
CA VAL A 128 31.09 -11.93 -19.73
C VAL A 128 32.46 -12.08 -19.12
N THR A 129 33.45 -12.31 -19.97
CA THR A 129 34.86 -12.47 -19.56
C THR A 129 35.73 -11.37 -20.16
N ALA A 130 36.81 -11.06 -19.48
CA ALA A 130 37.81 -10.18 -20.06
C ALA A 130 38.43 -10.84 -21.31
N GLN A 131 38.57 -10.09 -22.41
CA GLN A 131 39.27 -10.52 -23.61
C GLN A 131 40.71 -10.03 -23.54
N THR A 132 41.67 -10.93 -23.68
CA THR A 132 43.04 -10.49 -23.81
C THR A 132 43.29 -9.84 -25.16
N PRO A 133 44.27 -8.92 -25.30
CA PRO A 133 44.64 -8.34 -26.59
C PRO A 133 44.88 -9.41 -27.67
N GLN A 134 45.47 -10.52 -27.31
CA GLN A 134 45.71 -11.67 -28.19
C GLN A 134 44.40 -12.27 -28.73
N GLN A 135 43.41 -12.47 -27.90
CA GLN A 135 42.08 -12.98 -28.30
C GLN A 135 41.36 -12.04 -29.25
N ILE A 136 41.50 -10.72 -29.03
CA ILE A 136 40.94 -9.70 -29.92
C ILE A 136 41.62 -9.78 -31.29
N VAL A 137 42.92 -9.86 -31.29
CA VAL A 137 43.73 -9.99 -32.53
C VAL A 137 43.35 -11.24 -33.31
N ASP A 138 43.27 -12.41 -32.62
CA ASP A 138 42.98 -13.68 -33.27
C ASP A 138 41.57 -13.65 -33.91
N ARG A 139 40.59 -13.00 -33.31
CA ARG A 139 39.26 -12.80 -33.91
C ARG A 139 39.27 -11.86 -35.14
N LEU A 140 40.07 -10.83 -35.08
CA LEU A 140 40.19 -9.91 -36.23
C LEU A 140 40.96 -10.53 -37.41
N LEU A 141 41.84 -11.52 -37.17
CA LEU A 141 42.50 -12.29 -38.21
C LEU A 141 41.55 -13.27 -38.96
N GLU A 142 40.37 -13.55 -38.39
CA GLU A 142 39.31 -14.33 -39.03
C GLU A 142 38.51 -13.53 -40.05
N LEU A 143 38.70 -12.22 -40.14
CA LEU A 143 38.04 -11.38 -41.14
C LEU A 143 38.45 -11.80 -42.56
N PRO A 144 37.52 -11.69 -43.54
CA PRO A 144 37.82 -12.00 -44.95
C PRO A 144 39.01 -11.20 -45.45
N GLU A 145 39.88 -11.85 -46.22
CA GLU A 145 41.04 -11.19 -46.84
C GLU A 145 40.62 -10.03 -47.71
N GLY A 146 41.31 -8.89 -47.52
CA GLY A 146 41.00 -7.63 -48.24
C GLY A 146 40.04 -6.69 -47.47
N THR A 147 39.43 -7.10 -46.38
CA THR A 147 38.56 -6.25 -45.58
C THR A 147 39.35 -5.06 -45.00
N ARG A 148 38.87 -3.86 -45.25
CA ARG A 148 39.45 -2.61 -44.71
C ARG A 148 38.75 -2.21 -43.42
N TYR A 149 39.54 -1.95 -42.38
CA TYR A 149 39.00 -1.55 -41.08
C TYR A 149 39.92 -0.51 -40.38
N GLN A 150 39.28 0.23 -39.44
CA GLN A 150 39.98 1.19 -38.58
C GLN A 150 39.96 0.67 -37.15
N VAL A 151 41.09 0.87 -36.46
CA VAL A 151 41.21 0.62 -35.00
C VAL A 151 40.99 1.96 -34.31
N LEU A 152 39.94 2.06 -33.55
CA LEU A 152 39.49 3.27 -32.85
C LEU A 152 39.62 3.09 -31.34
N ALA A 153 40.12 4.14 -30.66
CA ALA A 153 40.18 4.22 -29.21
C ALA A 153 39.15 5.24 -28.68
N PRO A 154 38.02 4.84 -28.07
CA PRO A 154 37.00 5.76 -27.56
C PRO A 154 37.45 6.42 -26.25
N VAL A 155 38.06 7.63 -26.35
CA VAL A 155 38.61 8.38 -25.21
C VAL A 155 37.58 9.26 -24.49
N VAL A 156 36.50 9.70 -25.20
CA VAL A 156 35.37 10.42 -24.61
C VAL A 156 34.08 9.76 -25.07
N ARG A 157 33.17 9.48 -24.13
CA ARG A 157 31.89 8.83 -24.43
C ARG A 157 30.76 9.57 -23.74
N GLY A 158 29.93 10.24 -24.55
CA GLY A 158 28.69 10.93 -24.08
C GLY A 158 28.93 11.97 -22.99
N ARG A 159 30.10 12.59 -22.90
CA ARG A 159 30.44 13.58 -21.88
C ARG A 159 30.42 15.01 -22.44
N LYS A 160 29.95 15.95 -21.60
CA LYS A 160 29.99 17.39 -21.95
C LYS A 160 31.38 17.98 -21.81
N GLY A 161 31.79 18.83 -22.74
CA GLY A 161 33.08 19.51 -22.67
C GLY A 161 33.52 20.06 -24.01
N GLU A 162 34.53 20.96 -24.04
CA GLU A 162 35.13 21.57 -25.25
C GLU A 162 36.31 20.73 -25.77
N TYR A 163 36.95 19.94 -24.93
CA TYR A 163 38.05 18.98 -25.22
C TYR A 163 39.25 19.52 -26.01
N ALA A 164 39.44 20.83 -26.07
CA ALA A 164 40.56 21.44 -26.78
C ALA A 164 41.96 20.98 -26.29
N ASP A 165 42.10 20.76 -24.97
CA ASP A 165 43.32 20.24 -24.36
C ASP A 165 43.57 18.78 -24.71
N LEU A 166 42.50 17.95 -24.74
CA LEU A 166 42.59 16.57 -25.16
C LEU A 166 43.06 16.43 -26.60
N PHE A 167 42.53 17.24 -27.53
CA PHE A 167 42.95 17.22 -28.92
C PHE A 167 44.46 17.60 -29.07
N ARG A 168 44.96 18.58 -28.31
CA ARG A 168 46.39 18.93 -28.27
C ARG A 168 47.25 17.80 -27.71
N GLU A 169 46.81 17.15 -26.65
CA GLU A 169 47.51 15.99 -26.08
C GLU A 169 47.59 14.82 -27.07
N LEU A 170 46.50 14.49 -27.75
CA LEU A 170 46.48 13.43 -28.78
C LEU A 170 47.38 13.74 -29.94
N GLN A 171 47.43 14.99 -30.41
CA GLN A 171 48.32 15.45 -31.45
C GLN A 171 49.79 15.32 -31.02
N THR A 172 50.09 15.70 -29.77
CA THR A 172 51.46 15.56 -29.20
C THR A 172 51.90 14.11 -29.10
N LYS A 173 50.98 13.20 -28.84
CA LYS A 173 51.23 11.73 -28.85
C LYS A 173 51.35 11.15 -30.25
N GLY A 174 51.22 11.97 -31.31
CA GLY A 174 51.48 11.54 -32.69
C GLY A 174 50.26 11.01 -33.46
N PHE A 175 49.04 11.13 -32.91
CA PHE A 175 47.83 10.77 -33.64
C PHE A 175 47.43 11.89 -34.61
N ALA A 176 47.04 11.50 -35.83
CA ALA A 176 46.70 12.45 -36.91
C ALA A 176 45.19 12.69 -37.02
N ARG A 177 44.35 11.77 -36.56
CA ARG A 177 42.92 11.77 -36.80
C ARG A 177 42.12 11.28 -35.57
N ALA A 178 40.93 11.84 -35.42
CA ALA A 178 39.91 11.32 -34.49
C ALA A 178 38.55 11.31 -35.19
N ARG A 179 37.66 10.41 -34.71
CA ARG A 179 36.25 10.47 -35.08
C ARG A 179 35.53 11.21 -33.94
N VAL A 180 34.88 12.32 -34.27
CA VAL A 180 34.17 13.18 -33.33
C VAL A 180 32.71 13.20 -33.76
N ASP A 181 31.83 12.76 -32.84
CA ASP A 181 30.39 12.66 -33.08
C ASP A 181 30.03 11.93 -34.39
N GLY A 182 30.81 10.90 -34.74
CA GLY A 182 30.63 10.08 -35.92
C GLY A 182 31.42 10.55 -37.17
N GLU A 183 31.98 11.74 -37.15
CA GLU A 183 32.73 12.29 -38.28
C GLU A 183 34.25 12.23 -38.06
N VAL A 184 35.01 11.78 -39.10
CA VAL A 184 36.47 11.71 -39.01
C VAL A 184 37.06 13.06 -39.27
N VAL A 185 37.79 13.62 -38.30
CA VAL A 185 38.41 14.93 -38.33
C VAL A 185 39.93 14.83 -38.23
N GLN A 186 40.67 15.82 -38.79
CA GLN A 186 42.12 15.94 -38.65
C GLN A 186 42.43 16.63 -37.32
N LEU A 187 43.29 16.03 -36.50
CA LEU A 187 43.70 16.62 -35.22
C LEU A 187 44.59 17.88 -35.38
N ALA A 188 45.12 18.14 -36.60
CA ALA A 188 45.79 19.39 -36.92
C ALA A 188 44.84 20.61 -36.87
N GLU A 189 43.59 20.42 -37.21
CA GLU A 189 42.53 21.42 -37.21
C GLU A 189 41.29 20.84 -36.45
N PRO A 190 41.35 20.75 -35.13
CA PRO A 190 40.27 20.12 -34.38
C PRO A 190 39.01 21.00 -34.41
N PRO A 191 37.82 20.39 -34.42
CA PRO A 191 36.57 21.13 -34.37
C PRO A 191 36.39 21.82 -33.01
N ALA A 192 35.74 23.00 -33.04
CA ALA A 192 35.32 23.67 -31.83
C ALA A 192 34.02 23.01 -31.29
N LEU A 193 34.12 22.36 -30.14
CA LEU A 193 32.99 21.64 -29.55
C LEU A 193 32.23 22.50 -28.53
N GLU A 194 30.92 22.35 -28.47
CA GLU A 194 30.08 23.07 -27.53
C GLU A 194 30.13 22.48 -26.12
N LYS A 195 30.55 23.28 -25.14
CA LYS A 195 30.68 22.87 -23.73
C LYS A 195 29.43 22.23 -23.10
N LYS A 196 28.24 22.59 -23.59
CA LYS A 196 26.96 22.13 -23.04
C LYS A 196 26.44 20.86 -23.69
N LEU A 197 26.92 20.48 -24.83
CA LEU A 197 26.53 19.26 -25.54
C LEU A 197 27.39 18.07 -25.10
N LYS A 198 26.83 16.89 -25.29
CA LYS A 198 27.57 15.64 -25.10
C LYS A 198 28.29 15.28 -26.38
N HIS A 199 29.52 14.86 -26.25
CA HIS A 199 30.38 14.49 -27.39
C HIS A 199 30.95 13.11 -27.22
N ASP A 200 31.16 12.43 -28.34
CA ASP A 200 31.88 11.17 -28.46
C ASP A 200 33.16 11.40 -29.27
N ILE A 201 34.33 11.05 -28.69
CA ILE A 201 35.62 11.25 -29.35
C ILE A 201 36.37 9.91 -29.34
N GLU A 202 36.68 9.43 -30.52
CA GLU A 202 37.41 8.19 -30.74
C GLU A 202 38.67 8.48 -31.57
N VAL A 203 39.82 8.10 -31.03
CA VAL A 203 41.13 8.28 -31.73
C VAL A 203 41.29 7.21 -32.79
N VAL A 204 41.59 7.59 -34.03
CA VAL A 204 41.95 6.64 -35.06
C VAL A 204 43.41 6.21 -34.84
N VAL A 205 43.58 5.02 -34.21
CA VAL A 205 44.92 4.48 -33.88
C VAL A 205 45.60 3.96 -35.15
N ASP A 206 44.92 3.18 -35.97
CA ASP A 206 45.45 2.62 -37.20
C ASP A 206 44.34 2.35 -38.23
N ARG A 207 44.79 2.20 -39.51
CA ARG A 207 43.95 1.76 -40.64
C ARG A 207 44.58 0.56 -41.26
N LEU A 208 43.93 -0.57 -41.22
CA LEU A 208 44.47 -1.85 -41.62
C LEU A 208 43.62 -2.54 -42.71
N VAL A 209 44.24 -3.46 -43.40
CA VAL A 209 43.58 -4.35 -44.36
C VAL A 209 43.86 -5.77 -43.91
N ALA A 210 42.84 -6.60 -43.82
CA ALA A 210 42.96 -8.02 -43.46
C ALA A 210 43.81 -8.73 -44.54
N ARG A 211 44.99 -9.19 -44.17
CA ARG A 211 45.91 -9.92 -45.02
C ARG A 211 46.94 -10.69 -44.20
N ASP A 212 47.56 -11.67 -44.80
CA ASP A 212 48.67 -12.37 -44.17
C ASP A 212 49.82 -11.43 -43.75
N GLY A 213 50.37 -11.65 -42.55
CA GLY A 213 51.48 -10.88 -42.01
C GLY A 213 51.11 -9.57 -41.28
N VAL A 214 49.80 -9.23 -41.14
CA VAL A 214 49.35 -8.02 -40.42
C VAL A 214 49.38 -8.19 -38.90
N LYS A 215 49.55 -9.43 -38.38
CA LYS A 215 49.36 -9.79 -36.96
C LYS A 215 50.12 -8.89 -35.99
N GLN A 216 51.44 -8.67 -36.22
CA GLN A 216 52.23 -7.87 -35.29
C GLN A 216 51.79 -6.43 -35.23
N ARG A 217 51.53 -5.78 -36.39
CA ARG A 217 51.06 -4.39 -36.46
C ARG A 217 49.64 -4.26 -35.85
N LEU A 218 48.79 -5.26 -36.07
CA LEU A 218 47.46 -5.30 -35.45
C LEU A 218 47.55 -5.41 -33.92
N THR A 219 48.44 -6.26 -33.40
CA THR A 219 48.67 -6.39 -31.97
C THR A 219 49.10 -5.04 -31.36
N ASP A 220 50.10 -4.38 -31.92
CA ASP A 220 50.59 -3.10 -31.45
C ASP A 220 49.49 -2.02 -31.48
N SER A 221 48.65 -2.01 -32.53
CA SER A 221 47.51 -1.08 -32.66
C SER A 221 46.41 -1.37 -31.64
N ILE A 222 46.06 -2.62 -31.37
CA ILE A 222 45.09 -3.02 -30.37
C ILE A 222 45.60 -2.68 -28.97
N GLU A 223 46.81 -2.99 -28.60
CA GLU A 223 47.40 -2.62 -27.29
C GLU A 223 47.44 -1.12 -27.07
N THR A 224 47.79 -0.35 -28.11
CA THR A 224 47.74 1.10 -28.06
C THR A 224 46.33 1.65 -27.87
N ALA A 225 45.34 1.11 -28.59
CA ALA A 225 43.95 1.51 -28.45
C ALA A 225 43.39 1.19 -27.05
N LEU A 226 43.62 0.00 -26.55
CA LEU A 226 43.24 -0.43 -25.21
C LEU A 226 43.86 0.44 -24.12
N GLY A 227 45.16 0.74 -24.23
CA GLY A 227 45.87 1.65 -23.31
C GLY A 227 45.33 3.09 -23.31
N LEU A 228 44.91 3.63 -24.46
CA LEU A 228 44.33 4.99 -24.58
C LEU A 228 42.93 5.08 -24.03
N ALA A 229 42.12 4.06 -24.27
CA ALA A 229 40.67 4.08 -23.94
C ALA A 229 40.33 3.29 -22.67
N GLY A 230 41.30 2.95 -21.82
CA GLY A 230 41.08 2.26 -20.58
C GLY A 230 40.51 0.85 -20.75
N GLY A 231 41.05 0.11 -21.76
CA GLY A 231 40.67 -1.28 -21.99
C GLY A 231 39.54 -1.50 -23.02
N LEU A 232 39.17 -0.49 -23.77
CA LEU A 232 38.14 -0.57 -24.83
C LEU A 232 38.73 -0.25 -26.21
N VAL A 233 38.35 -1.03 -27.23
CA VAL A 233 38.69 -0.77 -28.63
C VAL A 233 37.47 -1.01 -29.52
N VAL A 234 37.34 -0.14 -30.54
CA VAL A 234 36.26 -0.23 -31.54
C VAL A 234 36.93 -0.48 -32.92
N ILE A 235 36.39 -1.46 -33.62
CA ILE A 235 36.80 -1.79 -34.98
C ILE A 235 35.69 -1.37 -35.93
N ASP A 236 35.96 -0.38 -36.80
CA ASP A 236 35.03 0.10 -37.81
C ASP A 236 35.37 -0.51 -39.16
N LEU A 237 34.47 -1.33 -39.70
CA LEU A 237 34.63 -1.95 -41.03
C LEU A 237 34.26 -0.91 -42.10
N VAL A 238 35.28 -0.32 -42.73
CA VAL A 238 35.14 0.80 -43.67
C VAL A 238 34.33 0.43 -44.93
N ASP A 239 34.34 -0.85 -45.29
CA ASP A 239 33.65 -1.38 -46.47
C ASP A 239 32.20 -1.75 -46.25
N ALA A 240 31.71 -1.75 -45.00
CA ALA A 240 30.32 -2.01 -44.66
C ALA A 240 29.45 -0.76 -44.84
N ASP A 241 28.16 -0.96 -45.14
CA ASP A 241 27.21 0.14 -45.28
C ASP A 241 27.05 0.90 -43.94
N ALA A 242 26.74 2.20 -44.02
CA ALA A 242 26.63 3.03 -42.82
C ALA A 242 25.59 2.54 -41.85
N ASP A 243 24.53 1.90 -42.31
CA ASP A 243 23.40 1.39 -41.54
C ASP A 243 23.56 -0.11 -41.17
N ASP A 244 24.67 -0.75 -41.46
CA ASP A 244 24.93 -2.14 -41.14
C ASP A 244 25.22 -2.28 -39.63
N PRO A 245 24.40 -3.00 -38.84
CA PRO A 245 24.65 -3.22 -37.42
C PRO A 245 26.00 -3.93 -37.14
N GLY A 246 26.53 -4.68 -38.09
CA GLY A 246 27.81 -5.37 -37.99
C GLY A 246 29.04 -4.54 -38.36
N ARG A 247 28.88 -3.30 -38.79
CA ARG A 247 29.95 -2.39 -39.18
C ARG A 247 30.95 -2.09 -38.08
N GLU A 248 30.44 -1.78 -36.87
CA GLU A 248 31.27 -1.53 -35.72
C GLU A 248 31.32 -2.74 -34.79
N ARG A 249 32.52 -3.19 -34.48
CA ARG A 249 32.73 -4.27 -33.49
C ARG A 249 33.48 -3.68 -32.31
N ARG A 250 32.88 -3.81 -31.09
CA ARG A 250 33.43 -3.31 -29.84
C ARG A 250 34.03 -4.46 -29.06
N PHE A 251 35.29 -4.33 -28.65
CA PHE A 251 35.99 -5.30 -27.81
C PHE A 251 36.49 -4.62 -26.53
N SER A 252 36.48 -5.36 -25.45
CA SER A 252 36.93 -4.85 -24.16
C SER A 252 37.88 -5.83 -23.47
N GLU A 253 39.03 -5.32 -23.05
CA GLU A 253 39.95 -6.05 -22.21
C GLU A 253 39.34 -6.44 -20.85
N ASN A 254 38.38 -5.66 -20.41
CA ASN A 254 37.75 -5.88 -19.12
C ASN A 254 36.43 -6.67 -19.22
N ARG A 255 35.69 -6.57 -20.34
CA ARG A 255 34.36 -7.20 -20.46
C ARG A 255 33.95 -7.40 -21.93
N ALA A 256 33.74 -8.67 -22.32
CA ALA A 256 33.22 -9.00 -23.64
C ALA A 256 32.34 -10.25 -23.60
N CYS A 257 31.29 -10.27 -24.43
CA CYS A 257 30.50 -11.48 -24.65
C CYS A 257 31.27 -12.45 -25.54
N PRO A 258 31.33 -13.76 -25.18
CA PRO A 258 31.99 -14.77 -26.02
C PRO A 258 31.38 -14.91 -27.43
N ASN A 259 30.12 -14.53 -27.60
CA ASN A 259 29.34 -14.60 -28.84
C ASN A 259 29.21 -13.25 -29.55
N ASP A 260 30.09 -12.29 -29.28
CA ASP A 260 30.19 -10.98 -29.91
C ASP A 260 28.94 -10.10 -29.83
N HIS A 261 28.10 -10.31 -28.86
CA HIS A 261 26.98 -9.40 -28.60
C HIS A 261 27.49 -8.09 -27.99
N GLU A 262 26.96 -6.97 -28.43
CA GLU A 262 27.31 -5.66 -27.89
C GLU A 262 26.88 -5.54 -26.43
N LEU A 263 27.79 -5.06 -25.58
CA LEU A 263 27.51 -4.81 -24.15
C LEU A 263 27.45 -3.30 -23.93
N THR A 264 26.29 -2.83 -23.47
CA THR A 264 26.06 -1.41 -23.21
C THR A 264 26.40 -0.99 -21.77
N LEU A 265 26.70 -1.95 -20.89
CA LEU A 265 27.04 -1.71 -19.48
C LEU A 265 28.56 -1.66 -19.29
N ASP A 266 29.11 -0.46 -19.23
CA ASP A 266 30.56 -0.23 -19.13
C ASP A 266 31.12 -0.46 -17.73
N GLU A 267 30.44 0.03 -16.69
CA GLU A 267 30.83 -0.07 -15.29
C GLU A 267 29.69 -0.54 -14.40
N ILE A 268 29.99 -1.47 -13.50
CA ILE A 268 29.05 -1.95 -12.50
C ILE A 268 29.30 -1.18 -11.20
N GLU A 269 28.45 -0.21 -10.94
CA GLU A 269 28.44 0.60 -9.73
C GLU A 269 27.11 0.45 -8.97
N PRO A 270 27.02 0.77 -7.68
CA PRO A 270 25.76 0.72 -6.96
C PRO A 270 24.64 1.55 -7.59
N ARG A 271 24.95 2.69 -8.25
CA ARG A 271 23.97 3.52 -8.98
C ARG A 271 23.38 2.80 -10.20
N THR A 272 24.11 1.87 -10.80
CA THR A 272 23.63 1.05 -11.95
C THR A 272 22.41 0.22 -11.59
N PHE A 273 22.27 -0.18 -10.33
CA PHE A 273 21.13 -0.96 -9.84
C PHE A 273 19.99 -0.08 -9.27
N SER A 274 20.04 1.23 -9.48
CA SER A 274 18.97 2.13 -9.01
C SER A 274 17.87 2.25 -10.07
N PHE A 275 16.67 1.82 -9.73
CA PHE A 275 15.50 2.03 -10.56
C PHE A 275 14.92 3.48 -10.46
N ASN A 276 15.47 4.30 -9.56
CA ASN A 276 15.13 5.72 -9.41
C ASN A 276 16.05 6.64 -10.21
N ALA A 277 17.07 6.08 -10.87
CA ALA A 277 18.04 6.83 -11.66
C ALA A 277 18.07 6.34 -13.11
N PRO A 278 18.27 7.22 -14.10
CA PRO A 278 18.30 6.85 -15.52
C PRO A 278 19.33 5.79 -15.89
N TYR A 279 20.37 5.64 -15.07
CA TYR A 279 21.44 4.67 -15.28
C TYR A 279 20.96 3.22 -15.24
N GLY A 280 20.06 2.91 -14.30
CA GLY A 280 19.57 1.56 -14.08
C GLY A 280 18.10 1.34 -14.42
N ALA A 281 17.30 2.42 -14.40
CA ALA A 281 15.86 2.32 -14.61
C ALA A 281 15.51 1.84 -16.03
N CYS A 282 14.53 0.94 -16.11
CA CYS A 282 13.94 0.54 -17.38
C CYS A 282 13.43 1.79 -18.13
N PRO A 283 13.83 2.02 -19.39
CA PRO A 283 13.45 3.23 -20.12
C PRO A 283 11.95 3.29 -20.44
N GLU A 284 11.30 2.15 -20.65
CA GLU A 284 9.88 2.07 -20.98
C GLU A 284 8.99 2.51 -19.81
N CYS A 285 9.17 1.94 -18.62
CA CYS A 285 8.37 2.25 -17.44
C CYS A 285 9.02 3.27 -16.50
N THR A 286 10.17 3.83 -16.86
CA THR A 286 10.93 4.79 -16.04
C THR A 286 11.18 4.32 -14.59
N GLY A 287 11.34 3.00 -14.40
CA GLY A 287 11.59 2.38 -13.10
C GLY A 287 10.34 2.10 -12.24
N ILE A 288 9.13 2.26 -12.78
CA ILE A 288 7.88 1.94 -12.08
C ILE A 288 7.63 0.43 -12.05
N GLY A 289 7.96 -0.26 -13.14
CA GLY A 289 7.83 -1.72 -13.29
C GLY A 289 6.48 -2.17 -13.86
N SER A 290 5.49 -1.29 -13.94
CA SER A 290 4.16 -1.59 -14.43
C SER A 290 3.61 -0.50 -15.34
N ARG A 291 2.54 -0.82 -16.06
CA ARG A 291 1.76 0.13 -16.85
C ARG A 291 0.29 -0.24 -16.85
N LEU A 292 -0.58 0.71 -17.13
CA LEU A 292 -2.01 0.47 -17.28
C LEU A 292 -2.29 -0.02 -18.71
N GLU A 293 -2.93 -1.17 -18.81
CA GLU A 293 -3.40 -1.75 -20.08
C GLU A 293 -4.88 -2.12 -19.99
N VAL A 294 -5.55 -2.03 -21.14
CA VAL A 294 -6.95 -2.49 -21.25
C VAL A 294 -6.99 -4.01 -21.15
N ASP A 295 -7.79 -4.50 -20.19
CA ASP A 295 -7.94 -5.94 -19.94
C ASP A 295 -9.13 -6.49 -20.70
N PRO A 296 -8.95 -7.47 -21.62
CA PRO A 296 -10.05 -8.12 -22.32
C PRO A 296 -11.11 -8.74 -21.39
N GLU A 297 -10.72 -9.22 -20.21
CA GLU A 297 -11.66 -9.80 -19.23
C GLU A 297 -12.58 -8.71 -18.61
N LEU A 298 -12.12 -7.47 -18.51
CA LEU A 298 -12.92 -6.33 -18.06
C LEU A 298 -13.78 -5.76 -19.18
N VAL A 299 -13.33 -5.88 -20.41
CA VAL A 299 -14.07 -5.46 -21.61
C VAL A 299 -15.25 -6.39 -21.87
N VAL A 300 -15.08 -7.68 -21.65
CA VAL A 300 -16.12 -8.71 -21.77
C VAL A 300 -16.22 -9.47 -20.44
N PRO A 301 -16.88 -8.89 -19.44
CA PRO A 301 -16.95 -9.48 -18.10
C PRO A 301 -17.88 -10.71 -18.02
N ASP A 302 -18.87 -10.81 -18.92
CA ASP A 302 -19.80 -11.92 -19.01
C ASP A 302 -19.82 -12.50 -20.43
N GLU A 303 -19.19 -13.66 -20.58
CA GLU A 303 -19.12 -14.38 -21.86
C GLU A 303 -20.43 -15.07 -22.28
N GLU A 304 -21.42 -15.14 -21.40
CA GLU A 304 -22.76 -15.67 -21.70
C GLU A 304 -23.61 -14.67 -22.48
N LEU A 305 -23.31 -13.38 -22.37
CA LEU A 305 -23.97 -12.32 -23.13
C LEU A 305 -23.54 -12.34 -24.59
N SER A 306 -24.49 -12.00 -25.48
CA SER A 306 -24.22 -11.75 -26.89
C SER A 306 -23.79 -10.28 -27.13
N LEU A 307 -23.25 -10.00 -28.31
CA LEU A 307 -22.90 -8.62 -28.70
C LEU A 307 -24.13 -7.72 -28.74
N SER A 308 -25.29 -8.24 -29.10
CA SER A 308 -26.56 -7.50 -29.10
C SER A 308 -27.07 -7.21 -27.68
N GLU A 309 -26.76 -8.04 -26.70
CA GLU A 309 -27.09 -7.86 -25.29
C GLU A 309 -26.06 -7.01 -24.53
N GLY A 310 -24.98 -6.60 -25.19
CA GLY A 310 -23.95 -5.73 -24.60
C GLY A 310 -22.78 -6.47 -23.97
N ALA A 311 -22.40 -7.62 -24.52
CA ALA A 311 -21.20 -8.36 -24.06
C ALA A 311 -19.94 -7.48 -23.96
N VAL A 312 -19.78 -6.51 -24.87
CA VAL A 312 -18.70 -5.50 -24.81
C VAL A 312 -19.13 -4.35 -23.91
N ALA A 313 -18.83 -4.47 -22.61
CA ALA A 313 -19.29 -3.57 -21.57
C ALA A 313 -18.97 -2.07 -21.81
N PRO A 314 -17.76 -1.65 -22.29
CA PRO A 314 -17.47 -0.26 -22.57
C PRO A 314 -18.44 0.38 -23.55
N TRP A 315 -18.78 -0.33 -24.62
CA TRP A 315 -19.66 0.17 -25.67
C TRP A 315 -21.13 0.11 -25.28
N ALA A 316 -21.54 -0.83 -24.44
CA ALA A 316 -22.87 -0.87 -23.88
C ALA A 316 -23.18 0.37 -22.99
N GLN A 317 -22.14 0.89 -22.31
CA GLN A 317 -22.25 2.06 -21.43
C GLN A 317 -22.01 3.40 -22.13
N MET A 318 -21.30 3.40 -23.28
CA MET A 318 -20.94 4.60 -24.06
C MET A 318 -21.54 4.51 -25.45
N SER A 319 -22.40 5.44 -25.87
CA SER A 319 -22.87 5.51 -27.26
C SER A 319 -23.28 4.14 -27.85
N ALA A 320 -24.03 3.36 -27.10
CA ALA A 320 -24.39 1.97 -27.43
C ALA A 320 -24.93 1.80 -28.85
N GLU A 321 -25.78 2.75 -29.32
CA GLU A 321 -26.40 2.71 -30.64
C GLU A 321 -25.39 2.80 -31.81
N TYR A 322 -24.38 3.65 -31.65
CA TYR A 322 -23.31 3.78 -32.66
C TYR A 322 -22.49 2.50 -32.78
N PHE A 323 -22.00 2.00 -31.65
CA PHE A 323 -21.16 0.79 -31.61
C PHE A 323 -21.94 -0.47 -32.01
N GLN A 324 -23.23 -0.59 -31.67
CA GLN A 324 -24.09 -1.67 -32.15
C GLN A 324 -24.19 -1.70 -33.68
N ARG A 325 -24.32 -0.52 -34.34
CA ARG A 325 -24.32 -0.44 -35.79
C ARG A 325 -22.99 -0.87 -36.42
N VAL A 326 -21.88 -0.47 -35.83
CA VAL A 326 -20.54 -0.83 -36.31
C VAL A 326 -20.30 -2.34 -36.11
N LEU A 327 -20.66 -2.90 -34.94
CA LEU A 327 -20.55 -4.34 -34.68
C LEU A 327 -21.44 -5.17 -35.60
N THR A 328 -22.66 -4.70 -35.89
CA THR A 328 -23.54 -5.37 -36.85
C THR A 328 -22.90 -5.42 -38.22
N ALA A 329 -22.35 -4.31 -38.71
CA ALA A 329 -21.66 -4.24 -39.98
C ALA A 329 -20.41 -5.15 -40.01
N LEU A 330 -19.67 -5.24 -38.90
CA LEU A 330 -18.55 -6.15 -38.77
C LEU A 330 -18.98 -7.63 -38.80
N ALA A 331 -20.10 -7.92 -38.13
CA ALA A 331 -20.67 -9.27 -38.10
C ALA A 331 -21.15 -9.72 -39.51
N ASP A 332 -21.79 -8.82 -40.25
CA ASP A 332 -22.19 -9.06 -41.64
C ASP A 332 -20.98 -9.31 -42.55
N ASP A 333 -19.93 -8.51 -42.40
CA ASP A 333 -18.71 -8.60 -43.20
C ASP A 333 -17.92 -9.91 -42.95
N MET A 334 -17.83 -10.34 -41.67
CA MET A 334 -17.07 -11.50 -41.25
C MET A 334 -17.90 -12.79 -41.14
N GLY A 335 -19.22 -12.70 -41.24
CA GLY A 335 -20.14 -13.84 -41.18
C GLY A 335 -20.24 -14.47 -39.79
N PHE A 336 -20.36 -13.68 -38.71
CA PHE A 336 -20.64 -14.19 -37.37
C PHE A 336 -21.96 -13.61 -36.81
N SER A 337 -22.49 -14.25 -35.75
CA SER A 337 -23.79 -13.89 -35.20
C SER A 337 -23.67 -12.82 -34.12
N MET A 338 -24.51 -11.77 -34.16
CA MET A 338 -24.66 -10.76 -33.12
C MET A 338 -25.42 -11.27 -31.89
N THR A 339 -26.21 -12.35 -32.04
CA THR A 339 -27.04 -12.92 -30.97
C THR A 339 -26.48 -14.17 -30.33
N ALA A 340 -25.35 -14.68 -30.80
CA ALA A 340 -24.65 -15.79 -30.17
C ALA A 340 -23.91 -15.30 -28.90
N PRO A 341 -23.90 -16.09 -27.80
CA PRO A 341 -23.06 -15.80 -26.64
C PRO A 341 -21.61 -15.57 -27.05
N TRP A 342 -20.92 -14.62 -26.37
CA TRP A 342 -19.51 -14.31 -26.66
C TRP A 342 -18.64 -15.55 -26.67
N ARG A 343 -18.82 -16.48 -25.70
CA ARG A 343 -18.05 -17.74 -25.64
C ARG A 343 -18.16 -18.58 -26.89
N ALA A 344 -19.31 -18.54 -27.56
CA ALA A 344 -19.61 -19.35 -28.77
C ALA A 344 -19.11 -18.70 -30.07
N LEU A 345 -18.68 -17.45 -30.04
CA LEU A 345 -18.13 -16.77 -31.22
C LEU A 345 -16.81 -17.40 -31.68
N PRO A 346 -16.58 -17.49 -33.02
CA PRO A 346 -15.29 -17.92 -33.55
C PRO A 346 -14.14 -17.03 -33.05
N GLN A 347 -12.97 -17.60 -32.81
CA GLN A 347 -11.81 -16.82 -32.30
C GLN A 347 -11.45 -15.64 -33.22
N ARG A 348 -11.59 -15.79 -34.55
CA ARG A 348 -11.38 -14.68 -35.49
C ARG A 348 -12.32 -13.50 -35.26
N ALA A 349 -13.58 -13.78 -34.90
CA ALA A 349 -14.55 -12.73 -34.60
C ALA A 349 -14.21 -12.03 -33.28
N LYS A 350 -13.87 -12.79 -32.24
CA LYS A 350 -13.39 -12.24 -30.95
C LYS A 350 -12.17 -11.33 -31.15
N ASN A 351 -11.18 -11.80 -31.90
CA ASN A 351 -9.98 -11.01 -32.21
C ASN A 351 -10.32 -9.74 -32.98
N ALA A 352 -11.22 -9.79 -33.95
CA ALA A 352 -11.65 -8.64 -34.71
C ALA A 352 -12.34 -7.59 -33.82
N VAL A 353 -13.24 -8.02 -32.94
CA VAL A 353 -13.91 -7.11 -31.99
C VAL A 353 -12.92 -6.48 -31.01
N LEU A 354 -11.97 -7.26 -30.49
CA LEU A 354 -11.01 -6.79 -29.49
C LEU A 354 -9.90 -5.92 -30.12
N HIS A 355 -9.28 -6.37 -31.20
CA HIS A 355 -8.06 -5.77 -31.75
C HIS A 355 -8.29 -4.98 -33.07
N GLY A 356 -9.48 -5.10 -33.65
CA GLY A 356 -9.80 -4.41 -34.90
C GLY A 356 -9.51 -5.19 -36.17
N GLN A 357 -9.71 -4.51 -37.28
CA GLN A 357 -9.53 -5.01 -38.66
C GLN A 357 -8.72 -4.02 -39.48
N ASN A 358 -7.93 -4.54 -40.42
CA ASN A 358 -7.11 -3.73 -41.31
C ASN A 358 -7.87 -3.11 -42.50
N HIS A 359 -9.17 -3.33 -42.63
CA HIS A 359 -9.98 -2.78 -43.70
C HIS A 359 -11.22 -2.04 -43.18
N GLU A 360 -11.78 -1.17 -44.02
CA GLU A 360 -12.98 -0.39 -43.67
C GLU A 360 -14.25 -1.27 -43.69
N VAL A 361 -15.07 -1.08 -42.70
CA VAL A 361 -16.38 -1.71 -42.56
C VAL A 361 -17.46 -0.79 -43.08
N LYS A 362 -18.37 -1.29 -43.91
CA LYS A 362 -19.49 -0.56 -44.51
C LYS A 362 -20.69 -0.55 -43.58
N VAL A 363 -20.94 0.55 -42.89
CA VAL A 363 -22.06 0.70 -41.96
C VAL A 363 -23.28 1.25 -42.68
N ARG A 364 -24.40 0.53 -42.62
CA ARG A 364 -25.70 0.95 -43.15
C ARG A 364 -26.62 1.33 -41.95
N TYR A 365 -27.31 2.46 -42.06
CA TYR A 365 -28.27 2.90 -41.07
C TYR A 365 -29.41 3.70 -41.66
N ARG A 366 -30.58 3.71 -40.97
CA ARG A 366 -31.71 4.60 -41.33
C ARG A 366 -31.66 5.86 -40.47
N ASN A 367 -31.73 7.02 -41.16
CA ASN A 367 -31.74 8.32 -40.48
C ASN A 367 -33.15 8.61 -39.86
N ARG A 368 -33.27 9.69 -39.10
CA ARG A 368 -34.55 10.11 -38.46
C ARG A 368 -35.73 10.24 -39.43
N TRP A 369 -35.45 10.40 -40.73
CA TRP A 369 -36.49 10.49 -41.79
C TRP A 369 -36.71 9.19 -42.56
N GLY A 370 -36.20 8.05 -42.05
CA GLY A 370 -36.40 6.74 -42.65
C GLY A 370 -35.57 6.45 -43.90
N ARG A 371 -34.68 7.36 -44.32
CA ARG A 371 -33.78 7.18 -45.47
C ARG A 371 -32.57 6.35 -45.10
N GLU A 372 -32.29 5.33 -45.93
CA GLU A 372 -31.04 4.55 -45.75
C GLU A 372 -29.81 5.37 -46.14
N ARG A 373 -28.81 5.35 -45.29
CA ARG A 373 -27.48 5.92 -45.53
C ARG A 373 -26.42 4.88 -45.27
N GLN A 374 -25.31 5.03 -45.99
CA GLN A 374 -24.14 4.17 -45.84
C GLN A 374 -22.90 5.04 -45.70
N TYR A 375 -21.99 4.63 -44.81
CA TYR A 375 -20.65 5.18 -44.71
C TYR A 375 -19.64 4.06 -44.44
N SER A 376 -18.37 4.29 -44.82
CA SER A 376 -17.27 3.39 -44.48
C SER A 376 -16.50 3.93 -43.28
N THR A 377 -16.11 3.06 -42.38
CA THR A 377 -15.30 3.42 -41.22
C THR A 377 -14.30 2.34 -40.94
N GLY A 378 -13.09 2.76 -40.51
CA GLY A 378 -12.10 1.83 -39.95
C GLY A 378 -12.60 1.30 -38.61
N PHE A 379 -12.29 0.05 -38.31
CA PHE A 379 -12.63 -0.57 -37.04
C PHE A 379 -11.34 -0.92 -36.27
N GLU A 380 -10.96 -0.06 -35.33
CA GLU A 380 -9.71 -0.18 -34.56
C GLU A 380 -9.75 -1.23 -33.43
N GLY A 381 -10.93 -1.78 -33.14
CA GLY A 381 -11.12 -2.69 -32.01
C GLY A 381 -11.28 -1.97 -30.67
N VAL A 382 -11.93 -2.66 -29.73
CA VAL A 382 -12.27 -2.04 -28.43
C VAL A 382 -11.05 -1.75 -27.55
N LEU A 383 -10.04 -2.61 -27.59
CA LEU A 383 -8.82 -2.44 -26.79
C LEU A 383 -8.05 -1.20 -27.24
N THR A 384 -7.80 -1.09 -28.53
CA THR A 384 -7.11 0.07 -29.14
C THR A 384 -7.90 1.35 -28.93
N PHE A 385 -9.22 1.30 -29.12
CA PHE A 385 -10.10 2.44 -28.88
C PHE A 385 -9.99 2.97 -27.45
N LEU A 386 -10.08 2.10 -26.46
CA LEU A 386 -10.01 2.50 -25.05
C LEU A 386 -8.62 3.06 -24.70
N GLN A 387 -7.55 2.39 -25.15
CA GLN A 387 -6.17 2.82 -24.89
C GLN A 387 -5.92 4.21 -25.49
N ARG A 388 -6.30 4.44 -26.74
CA ARG A 388 -6.14 5.73 -27.41
C ARG A 388 -6.96 6.82 -26.71
N ARG A 389 -8.22 6.55 -26.38
CA ARG A 389 -9.09 7.52 -25.70
C ARG A 389 -8.57 7.90 -24.32
N HIS A 390 -8.02 6.96 -23.58
CA HIS A 390 -7.38 7.23 -22.30
C HIS A 390 -6.16 8.16 -22.43
N GLN A 391 -5.35 7.97 -23.48
CA GLN A 391 -4.17 8.80 -23.74
C GLN A 391 -4.52 10.21 -24.26
N GLU A 392 -5.57 10.34 -25.07
CA GLU A 392 -5.97 11.59 -25.71
C GLU A 392 -6.79 12.51 -24.81
N THR A 393 -7.39 12.02 -23.73
CA THR A 393 -8.27 12.82 -22.89
C THR A 393 -7.54 13.56 -21.78
N ASP A 394 -7.85 14.84 -21.60
CA ASP A 394 -7.36 15.68 -20.49
C ASP A 394 -8.32 15.71 -19.29
N SER A 395 -9.51 15.13 -19.44
CA SER A 395 -10.53 15.12 -18.39
C SER A 395 -10.33 13.95 -17.42
N ASP A 396 -10.10 14.25 -16.16
CA ASP A 396 -9.93 13.24 -15.10
C ASP A 396 -11.15 12.31 -15.00
N TRP A 397 -12.36 12.83 -15.12
CA TRP A 397 -13.60 12.03 -15.14
C TRP A 397 -13.63 11.03 -16.31
N SER A 398 -13.15 11.46 -17.49
CA SER A 398 -13.08 10.58 -18.66
C SER A 398 -11.98 9.53 -18.51
N LYS A 399 -10.83 9.89 -17.93
CA LYS A 399 -9.76 8.95 -17.62
C LYS A 399 -10.25 7.86 -16.67
N GLU A 400 -10.85 8.23 -15.56
CA GLU A 400 -11.41 7.30 -14.58
C GLU A 400 -12.42 6.32 -15.21
N LYS A 401 -13.22 6.80 -16.16
CA LYS A 401 -14.17 5.98 -16.90
C LYS A 401 -13.50 4.92 -17.78
N TYR A 402 -12.36 5.23 -18.40
CA TYR A 402 -11.60 4.27 -19.21
C TYR A 402 -10.76 3.35 -18.33
N GLU A 403 -10.21 3.86 -17.23
CA GLU A 403 -9.42 3.09 -16.25
C GLU A 403 -10.24 1.97 -15.60
N ALA A 404 -11.58 2.08 -15.55
CA ALA A 404 -12.46 1.00 -15.10
C ALA A 404 -12.32 -0.30 -15.94
N PHE A 405 -11.76 -0.22 -17.15
CA PHE A 405 -11.52 -1.35 -18.06
C PHE A 405 -10.02 -1.68 -18.19
N MET A 406 -9.18 -1.09 -17.33
CA MET A 406 -7.74 -1.25 -17.38
C MET A 406 -7.24 -1.93 -16.10
N ARG A 407 -6.17 -2.72 -16.26
CA ARG A 407 -5.40 -3.26 -15.15
C ARG A 407 -3.97 -2.79 -15.22
N GLU A 408 -3.38 -2.69 -14.04
CA GLU A 408 -1.94 -2.54 -13.92
C GLU A 408 -1.29 -3.88 -14.25
N VAL A 409 -0.48 -3.89 -15.31
CA VAL A 409 0.25 -5.08 -15.77
C VAL A 409 1.74 -4.83 -15.70
N PRO A 410 2.57 -5.88 -15.53
CA PRO A 410 4.02 -5.73 -15.60
C PRO A 410 4.46 -5.08 -16.91
N CYS A 411 5.45 -4.20 -16.84
CA CYS A 411 6.04 -3.59 -18.01
C CYS A 411 6.57 -4.69 -18.97
N PRO A 412 6.27 -4.65 -20.28
CA PRO A 412 6.65 -5.71 -21.22
C PRO A 412 8.16 -5.83 -21.43
N VAL A 413 8.91 -4.75 -21.20
CA VAL A 413 10.37 -4.73 -21.36
C VAL A 413 11.08 -5.33 -20.15
N CYS A 414 10.74 -4.85 -18.93
CA CYS A 414 11.41 -5.31 -17.71
C CYS A 414 10.60 -6.37 -16.93
N GLN A 415 9.40 -6.72 -17.38
CA GLN A 415 8.52 -7.72 -16.74
C GLN A 415 8.32 -7.49 -15.23
N GLY A 416 8.26 -6.24 -14.80
CA GLY A 416 8.12 -5.85 -13.41
C GLY A 416 9.44 -5.59 -12.67
N ALA A 417 10.57 -5.97 -13.22
CA ALA A 417 11.88 -5.84 -12.57
C ALA A 417 12.40 -4.40 -12.41
N ARG A 418 11.77 -3.41 -13.03
CA ARG A 418 12.07 -1.96 -12.94
C ARG A 418 13.42 -1.53 -13.52
N LEU A 419 14.30 -2.46 -13.85
CA LEU A 419 15.68 -2.23 -14.30
C LEU A 419 15.86 -2.58 -15.78
N LYS A 420 16.93 -2.08 -16.36
CA LYS A 420 17.33 -2.41 -17.72
C LYS A 420 17.76 -3.88 -17.85
N PRO A 421 17.58 -4.52 -19.02
CA PRO A 421 18.00 -5.91 -19.25
C PRO A 421 19.47 -6.16 -18.95
N GLU A 422 20.33 -5.20 -19.27
CA GLU A 422 21.77 -5.29 -19.04
C GLU A 422 22.12 -5.32 -17.55
N VAL A 423 21.37 -4.57 -16.74
CA VAL A 423 21.51 -4.55 -15.27
C VAL A 423 21.03 -5.86 -14.67
N LEU A 424 19.93 -6.40 -15.19
CA LEU A 424 19.37 -7.70 -14.77
C LEU A 424 20.26 -8.88 -15.16
N ALA A 425 21.14 -8.69 -16.15
CA ALA A 425 22.13 -9.68 -16.56
C ALA A 425 23.33 -9.81 -15.57
N VAL A 426 23.42 -8.92 -14.57
CA VAL A 426 24.39 -9.05 -13.48
C VAL A 426 23.81 -9.96 -12.40
N LYS A 427 24.52 -11.07 -12.09
CA LYS A 427 24.04 -12.12 -11.20
C LYS A 427 24.97 -12.35 -10.01
N VAL A 428 24.36 -12.66 -8.86
CA VAL A 428 25.02 -13.17 -7.67
C VAL A 428 24.37 -14.51 -7.33
N GLY A 429 25.14 -15.58 -7.19
CA GLY A 429 24.59 -16.92 -6.97
C GLY A 429 23.61 -17.37 -8.06
N GLY A 430 23.81 -16.92 -9.31
CA GLY A 430 22.96 -17.26 -10.46
C GLY A 430 21.66 -16.45 -10.57
N ARG A 431 21.37 -15.53 -9.65
CA ARG A 431 20.15 -14.68 -9.67
C ARG A 431 20.47 -13.21 -9.87
N SER A 432 19.59 -12.49 -10.56
CA SER A 432 19.62 -11.04 -10.66
C SER A 432 19.13 -10.38 -9.36
N ILE A 433 19.41 -9.09 -9.19
CA ILE A 433 18.92 -8.34 -8.03
C ILE A 433 17.39 -8.32 -7.95
N ALA A 434 16.69 -8.25 -9.09
CA ALA A 434 15.24 -8.28 -9.14
C ALA A 434 14.70 -9.66 -8.70
N GLU A 435 15.27 -10.75 -9.19
CA GLU A 435 14.88 -12.11 -8.80
C GLU A 435 15.09 -12.35 -7.29
N VAL A 436 16.14 -11.81 -6.70
CA VAL A 436 16.36 -11.90 -5.25
C VAL A 436 15.31 -11.08 -4.49
N CYS A 437 14.97 -9.87 -4.98
CA CYS A 437 13.97 -9.02 -4.34
C CYS A 437 12.53 -9.54 -4.48
N GLU A 438 12.24 -10.37 -5.48
CA GLU A 438 10.93 -11.01 -5.66
C GLU A 438 10.68 -12.16 -4.68
N LEU A 439 11.75 -12.76 -4.16
CA LEU A 439 11.61 -13.82 -3.16
C LEU A 439 10.92 -13.30 -1.90
N PRO A 440 10.09 -14.14 -1.25
CA PRO A 440 9.68 -13.89 0.13
C PRO A 440 10.92 -13.67 1.02
N ILE A 441 10.81 -12.80 2.01
CA ILE A 441 11.94 -12.41 2.89
C ILE A 441 12.65 -13.62 3.47
N ARG A 442 11.92 -14.68 3.86
CA ARG A 442 12.51 -15.93 4.34
C ARG A 442 13.38 -16.59 3.28
N GLU A 443 12.85 -16.77 2.07
CA GLU A 443 13.57 -17.41 0.97
C GLU A 443 14.77 -16.55 0.51
N ALA A 444 14.62 -15.22 0.53
CA ALA A 444 15.71 -14.30 0.22
C ALA A 444 16.86 -14.45 1.22
N ARG A 445 16.56 -14.58 2.52
CA ARG A 445 17.56 -14.85 3.55
C ARG A 445 18.24 -16.20 3.35
N ASP A 446 17.44 -17.27 3.16
CA ASP A 446 17.97 -18.63 2.96
C ASP A 446 18.88 -18.68 1.71
N PHE A 447 18.52 -17.98 0.65
CA PHE A 447 19.34 -17.85 -0.56
C PHE A 447 20.68 -17.15 -0.26
N LEU A 448 20.67 -16.04 0.49
CA LEU A 448 21.88 -15.29 0.83
C LEU A 448 22.77 -16.05 1.83
N ASP A 449 22.18 -16.83 2.73
CA ASP A 449 22.91 -17.68 3.67
C ASP A 449 23.62 -18.87 2.96
N ALA A 450 23.02 -19.37 1.88
CA ALA A 450 23.54 -20.46 1.07
C ALA A 450 24.49 -20.02 -0.06
N LEU A 451 24.83 -18.73 -0.15
CA LEU A 451 25.68 -18.21 -1.23
C LEU A 451 27.11 -18.78 -1.16
N GLU A 452 27.52 -19.45 -2.22
CA GLU A 452 28.88 -19.88 -2.47
C GLU A 452 29.62 -18.80 -3.27
N LEU A 453 30.43 -18.01 -2.59
CA LEU A 453 31.26 -16.96 -3.19
C LEU A 453 32.74 -17.41 -3.18
N GLY A 454 33.49 -16.97 -4.19
CA GLY A 454 34.96 -17.16 -4.21
C GLY A 454 35.62 -16.45 -3.01
N GLU A 455 36.86 -16.80 -2.67
CA GLU A 455 37.54 -16.20 -1.50
C GLU A 455 37.62 -14.68 -1.56
N ARG A 456 37.89 -14.11 -2.72
CA ARG A 456 38.00 -12.67 -2.95
C ARG A 456 36.62 -12.01 -2.78
N GLU A 457 35.61 -12.56 -3.42
CA GLU A 457 34.23 -12.04 -3.38
C GLU A 457 33.67 -12.14 -1.98
N ARG A 458 33.95 -13.23 -1.26
CA ARG A 458 33.55 -13.44 0.14
C ARG A 458 34.15 -12.38 1.06
N ALA A 459 35.45 -12.10 0.91
CA ALA A 459 36.13 -11.08 1.71
C ALA A 459 35.52 -9.67 1.47
N ILE A 460 35.17 -9.34 0.22
CA ILE A 460 34.56 -8.05 -0.16
C ILE A 460 33.13 -7.95 0.32
N ALA A 461 32.35 -9.02 0.22
CA ALA A 461 30.92 -9.04 0.50
C ALA A 461 30.58 -9.29 1.98
N ALA A 462 31.50 -9.79 2.80
CA ALA A 462 31.23 -10.26 4.17
C ALA A 462 30.47 -9.24 5.04
N GLN A 463 30.90 -7.98 5.04
CA GLN A 463 30.26 -6.94 5.84
C GLN A 463 28.87 -6.58 5.29
N VAL A 464 28.72 -6.51 3.97
CA VAL A 464 27.46 -6.21 3.31
C VAL A 464 26.44 -7.30 3.55
N LEU A 465 26.85 -8.58 3.42
CA LEU A 465 26.00 -9.74 3.70
C LEU A 465 25.54 -9.76 5.15
N LYS A 466 26.42 -9.46 6.09
CA LYS A 466 26.09 -9.38 7.51
C LYS A 466 24.98 -8.35 7.78
N GLU A 467 25.08 -7.18 7.15
CA GLU A 467 24.08 -6.12 7.28
C GLU A 467 22.73 -6.52 6.65
N ILE A 468 22.75 -7.13 5.47
CA ILE A 468 21.53 -7.63 4.82
C ILE A 468 20.87 -8.71 5.68
N GLN A 469 21.63 -9.70 6.14
CA GLN A 469 21.15 -10.82 6.97
C GLN A 469 20.53 -10.31 8.28
N ALA A 470 21.14 -9.32 8.91
CA ALA A 470 20.62 -8.71 10.13
C ALA A 470 19.24 -8.04 9.87
N ARG A 471 19.14 -7.22 8.81
CA ARG A 471 17.88 -6.54 8.45
C ARG A 471 16.77 -7.51 8.05
N LEU A 472 17.09 -8.52 7.24
CA LEU A 472 16.14 -9.58 6.89
C LEU A 472 15.72 -10.37 8.13
N GLY A 473 16.65 -10.63 9.06
CA GLY A 473 16.38 -11.29 10.33
C GLY A 473 15.35 -10.51 11.16
N PHE A 474 15.49 -9.19 11.27
CA PHE A 474 14.53 -8.36 12.00
C PHE A 474 13.13 -8.34 11.36
N LEU A 475 13.05 -8.37 10.04
CA LEU A 475 11.77 -8.49 9.33
C LEU A 475 11.10 -9.84 9.58
N LEU A 476 11.88 -10.92 9.67
CA LEU A 476 11.38 -12.25 10.03
C LEU A 476 10.89 -12.30 11.49
N ASP A 477 11.62 -11.66 12.39
CA ASP A 477 11.28 -11.60 13.82
C ASP A 477 9.93 -10.92 14.08
N VAL A 478 9.58 -9.91 13.27
CA VAL A 478 8.28 -9.22 13.36
C VAL A 478 7.17 -9.89 12.53
N GLY A 479 7.41 -11.10 11.99
CA GLY A 479 6.39 -11.88 11.29
C GLY A 479 6.06 -11.41 9.86
N LEU A 480 7.02 -10.80 9.16
CA LEU A 480 6.88 -10.32 7.77
C LEU A 480 7.56 -11.25 6.75
N ASP A 481 7.70 -12.52 7.07
CA ASP A 481 8.39 -13.54 6.28
C ASP A 481 7.79 -13.77 4.88
N TYR A 482 6.49 -13.52 4.72
CA TYR A 482 5.74 -13.68 3.47
C TYR A 482 5.86 -12.51 2.49
N LEU A 483 6.34 -11.33 2.93
CA LEU A 483 6.53 -10.16 2.07
C LEU A 483 7.74 -10.35 1.14
N SER A 484 7.68 -9.73 -0.04
CA SER A 484 8.84 -9.58 -0.91
C SER A 484 9.42 -8.17 -0.81
N LEU A 485 10.71 -8.02 -1.12
CA LEU A 485 11.38 -6.71 -1.10
C LEU A 485 10.89 -5.79 -2.24
N THR A 486 10.33 -6.36 -3.31
CA THR A 486 9.76 -5.61 -4.44
C THR A 486 8.38 -5.03 -4.14
N ARG A 487 7.70 -5.47 -3.08
CA ARG A 487 6.33 -5.05 -2.79
C ARG A 487 6.26 -3.54 -2.60
N PRO A 488 5.38 -2.83 -3.35
CA PRO A 488 5.21 -1.40 -3.23
C PRO A 488 4.72 -0.99 -1.84
N ALA A 489 5.30 0.07 -1.29
CA ALA A 489 4.94 0.56 0.05
C ALA A 489 3.48 0.97 0.19
N GLY A 490 2.88 1.51 -0.88
CA GLY A 490 1.48 1.91 -0.90
C GLY A 490 0.47 0.77 -0.81
N THR A 491 0.90 -0.48 -0.99
CA THR A 491 0.06 -1.69 -0.90
C THR A 491 0.12 -2.37 0.47
N LEU A 492 0.95 -1.86 1.37
CA LEU A 492 1.09 -2.39 2.72
C LEU A 492 -0.11 -2.02 3.59
N SER A 493 -0.55 -2.94 4.42
CA SER A 493 -1.49 -2.62 5.50
C SER A 493 -0.82 -1.74 6.56
N GLY A 494 -1.63 -1.03 7.35
CA GLY A 494 -1.11 -0.20 8.45
C GLY A 494 -0.21 -0.99 9.41
N GLY A 495 -0.61 -2.21 9.77
CA GLY A 495 0.17 -3.09 10.64
C GLY A 495 1.46 -3.59 10.00
N GLU A 496 1.47 -3.91 8.69
CA GLU A 496 2.70 -4.28 7.97
C GLU A 496 3.70 -3.11 7.94
N ALA A 497 3.24 -1.91 7.61
CA ALA A 497 4.09 -0.71 7.59
C ALA A 497 4.66 -0.39 8.99
N GLN A 498 3.86 -0.53 10.04
CA GLN A 498 4.29 -0.35 11.42
C GLN A 498 5.37 -1.36 11.83
N ARG A 499 5.17 -2.65 11.51
CA ARG A 499 6.17 -3.69 11.80
C ARG A 499 7.48 -3.51 11.03
N ILE A 500 7.42 -3.03 9.79
CA ILE A 500 8.63 -2.65 9.03
C ILE A 500 9.41 -1.58 9.78
N ARG A 501 8.74 -0.55 10.29
CA ARG A 501 9.39 0.50 11.08
C ARG A 501 9.99 -0.06 12.37
N LEU A 502 9.24 -0.92 13.07
CA LEU A 502 9.74 -1.59 14.28
C LEU A 502 11.02 -2.39 13.98
N ALA A 503 11.03 -3.19 12.92
CA ALA A 503 12.20 -3.95 12.49
C ALA A 503 13.40 -3.04 12.16
N THR A 504 13.15 -1.91 11.49
CA THR A 504 14.20 -0.93 11.15
C THR A 504 14.79 -0.29 12.43
N GLN A 505 13.95 0.04 13.41
CA GLN A 505 14.40 0.61 14.69
C GLN A 505 15.22 -0.39 15.51
N ILE A 506 14.83 -1.64 15.57
CA ILE A 506 15.62 -2.71 16.22
C ILE A 506 16.98 -2.84 15.54
N GLY A 507 17.01 -2.77 14.21
CA GLY A 507 18.23 -2.82 13.41
C GLY A 507 19.20 -1.67 13.68
N SER A 508 18.70 -0.54 14.19
CA SER A 508 19.55 0.60 14.56
C SER A 508 20.42 0.34 15.80
N GLY A 509 20.05 -0.66 16.62
CA GLY A 509 20.80 -1.02 17.84
C GLY A 509 20.84 0.07 18.91
N LEU A 510 19.91 1.01 18.89
CA LEU A 510 19.82 2.11 19.86
C LEU A 510 19.52 1.55 21.26
N VAL A 511 20.20 2.11 22.27
CA VAL A 511 20.10 1.76 23.69
C VAL A 511 19.72 3.01 24.49
N GLY A 512 18.91 2.82 25.53
CA GLY A 512 18.46 3.90 26.39
C GLY A 512 17.41 4.81 25.76
N VAL A 513 16.68 4.29 24.78
CA VAL A 513 15.59 4.99 24.07
C VAL A 513 14.24 4.65 24.69
N LEU A 514 13.34 5.62 24.67
CA LEU A 514 11.92 5.42 24.98
C LEU A 514 11.15 5.16 23.67
N TYR A 515 10.69 3.93 23.48
CA TYR A 515 9.81 3.59 22.35
C TYR A 515 8.35 3.69 22.78
N VAL A 516 7.55 4.39 21.99
CA VAL A 516 6.09 4.46 22.19
C VAL A 516 5.42 3.85 20.95
N LEU A 517 4.69 2.73 21.15
CA LEU A 517 4.07 1.95 20.09
C LEU A 517 2.55 1.99 20.23
N ASP A 518 1.86 2.15 19.10
CA ASP A 518 0.40 2.17 19.01
C ASP A 518 -0.10 0.85 18.43
N GLU A 519 -0.64 -0.02 19.29
CA GLU A 519 -1.29 -1.28 18.93
C GLU A 519 -0.50 -2.12 17.89
N PRO A 520 0.74 -2.51 18.18
CA PRO A 520 1.59 -3.21 17.20
C PRO A 520 1.10 -4.62 16.82
N SER A 521 0.18 -5.21 17.58
CA SER A 521 -0.45 -6.52 17.30
C SER A 521 -1.54 -6.46 16.23
N ILE A 522 -1.89 -5.27 15.74
CA ILE A 522 -2.97 -5.09 14.75
C ILE A 522 -2.76 -5.93 13.48
N GLY A 523 -3.83 -6.63 13.07
CA GLY A 523 -3.84 -7.44 11.85
C GLY A 523 -2.97 -8.69 11.95
N LEU A 524 -2.50 -9.06 13.15
CA LEU A 524 -1.75 -10.28 13.38
C LEU A 524 -2.66 -11.45 13.75
N HIS A 525 -2.38 -12.60 13.15
CA HIS A 525 -2.86 -13.86 13.65
C HIS A 525 -2.17 -14.22 14.99
N GLN A 526 -2.84 -14.95 15.88
CA GLN A 526 -2.30 -15.33 17.20
C GLN A 526 -0.92 -16.01 17.11
N ARG A 527 -0.69 -16.81 16.07
CA ARG A 527 0.62 -17.43 15.80
C ARG A 527 1.75 -16.42 15.65
N ASP A 528 1.47 -15.32 14.92
CA ASP A 528 2.47 -14.30 14.58
C ASP A 528 2.65 -13.29 15.72
N ASN A 529 1.65 -13.16 16.59
CA ASN A 529 1.68 -12.26 17.76
C ASN A 529 2.78 -12.63 18.75
N ARG A 530 3.04 -13.92 18.98
CA ARG A 530 4.13 -14.36 19.85
C ARG A 530 5.49 -13.88 19.38
N ARG A 531 5.77 -13.92 18.09
CA ARG A 531 7.02 -13.41 17.52
C ARG A 531 7.18 -11.91 17.75
N LEU A 532 6.09 -11.16 17.63
CA LEU A 532 6.10 -9.73 17.95
C LEU A 532 6.44 -9.49 19.41
N ILE A 533 5.83 -10.23 20.34
CA ILE A 533 6.08 -10.13 21.79
C ILE A 533 7.53 -10.45 22.10
N ASP A 534 8.10 -11.52 21.53
CA ASP A 534 9.51 -11.88 21.68
C ASP A 534 10.44 -10.76 21.18
N THR A 535 10.04 -10.11 20.11
CA THR A 535 10.77 -8.99 19.52
C THR A 535 10.74 -7.76 20.44
N LEU A 536 9.59 -7.41 21.00
CA LEU A 536 9.45 -6.31 21.97
C LEU A 536 10.25 -6.60 23.25
N THR A 537 10.22 -7.84 23.72
CA THR A 537 10.99 -8.29 24.89
C THR A 537 12.49 -8.14 24.64
N ARG A 538 12.97 -8.55 23.46
CA ARG A 538 14.37 -8.39 23.07
C ARG A 538 14.77 -6.90 22.99
N LEU A 539 13.91 -6.05 22.44
CA LEU A 539 14.16 -4.60 22.37
C LEU A 539 14.26 -3.97 23.77
N ARG A 540 13.43 -4.42 24.72
CA ARG A 540 13.53 -4.08 26.14
C ARG A 540 14.87 -4.53 26.74
N ASP A 541 15.26 -5.78 26.50
CA ASP A 541 16.47 -6.39 27.08
C ASP A 541 17.77 -5.75 26.59
N LEU A 542 17.70 -5.01 25.48
CA LEU A 542 18.79 -4.14 25.02
C LEU A 542 18.98 -2.87 25.89
N GLY A 543 18.14 -2.65 26.91
CA GLY A 543 18.20 -1.48 27.80
C GLY A 543 17.33 -0.31 27.32
N ASN A 544 16.18 -0.62 26.70
CA ASN A 544 15.21 0.38 26.27
C ASN A 544 13.93 0.30 27.11
N THR A 545 13.26 1.44 27.24
CA THR A 545 11.93 1.53 27.84
C THR A 545 10.89 1.48 26.71
N LEU A 546 9.91 0.58 26.81
CA LEU A 546 8.83 0.46 25.86
C LEU A 546 7.50 0.81 26.52
N ILE A 547 6.78 1.75 25.94
CA ILE A 547 5.37 2.04 26.27
C ILE A 547 4.54 1.56 25.07
N VAL A 548 3.68 0.57 25.31
CA VAL A 548 2.86 -0.04 24.26
C VAL A 548 1.40 0.18 24.61
N VAL A 549 0.67 0.89 23.75
CA VAL A 549 -0.80 0.96 23.85
C VAL A 549 -1.36 -0.32 23.24
N GLU A 550 -2.01 -1.16 24.02
CA GLU A 550 -2.46 -2.49 23.59
C GLU A 550 -3.74 -2.97 24.26
N HIS A 551 -4.44 -3.84 23.52
CA HIS A 551 -5.63 -4.54 23.96
C HIS A 551 -5.49 -6.08 23.88
N ASP A 552 -4.40 -6.55 23.31
CA ASP A 552 -4.11 -7.97 23.15
C ASP A 552 -3.79 -8.63 24.50
N GLU A 553 -4.45 -9.73 24.78
CA GLU A 553 -4.31 -10.45 26.06
C GLU A 553 -2.89 -10.95 26.28
N ASP A 554 -2.26 -11.56 25.28
CA ASP A 554 -0.91 -12.13 25.41
C ASP A 554 0.14 -11.04 25.68
N THR A 555 0.00 -9.90 25.03
CA THR A 555 0.88 -8.75 25.24
C THR A 555 0.72 -8.16 26.64
N ILE A 556 -0.52 -8.00 27.12
CA ILE A 556 -0.81 -7.51 28.47
C ILE A 556 -0.23 -8.48 29.52
N ARG A 557 -0.39 -9.78 29.34
CA ARG A 557 0.13 -10.80 30.27
C ARG A 557 1.65 -10.88 30.31
N THR A 558 2.32 -10.50 29.22
CA THR A 558 3.79 -10.51 29.11
C THR A 558 4.43 -9.22 29.64
N ALA A 559 3.65 -8.16 29.81
CA ALA A 559 4.15 -6.86 30.27
C ALA A 559 4.78 -6.96 31.68
N ASP A 560 5.87 -6.20 31.85
CA ASP A 560 6.51 -6.03 33.17
C ASP A 560 5.70 -5.09 34.06
N TRP A 561 5.01 -4.13 33.46
CA TRP A 561 4.19 -3.12 34.11
C TRP A 561 2.97 -2.79 33.28
N ILE A 562 1.82 -2.65 33.92
CA ILE A 562 0.56 -2.40 33.27
C ILE A 562 -0.09 -1.16 33.86
N VAL A 563 -0.48 -0.22 33.00
CA VAL A 563 -1.27 0.97 33.34
C VAL A 563 -2.63 0.83 32.69
N ASP A 564 -3.65 0.67 33.51
CA ASP A 564 -5.04 0.62 33.08
C ASP A 564 -5.69 2.00 33.25
N ILE A 565 -6.19 2.57 32.17
CA ILE A 565 -6.74 3.91 32.12
C ILE A 565 -8.26 3.82 31.91
N GLY A 566 -9.00 4.44 32.80
CA GLY A 566 -10.44 4.38 32.79
C GLY A 566 -11.06 5.32 33.83
N PRO A 567 -12.12 4.86 34.54
CA PRO A 567 -12.85 3.58 34.40
C PRO A 567 -13.74 3.50 33.16
N GLY A 568 -14.08 4.64 32.55
CA GLY A 568 -14.90 4.76 31.35
C GLY A 568 -14.15 5.36 30.15
N ALA A 569 -14.91 5.89 29.20
CA ALA A 569 -14.40 6.57 28.01
C ALA A 569 -14.79 8.07 28.04
N GLY A 570 -14.08 8.91 27.29
CA GLY A 570 -14.33 10.34 27.20
C GLY A 570 -14.28 11.02 28.56
N GLU A 571 -15.35 11.72 28.91
CA GLU A 571 -15.45 12.43 30.23
C GLU A 571 -15.49 11.48 31.44
N HIS A 572 -15.86 10.21 31.26
CA HIS A 572 -15.85 9.20 32.32
C HIS A 572 -14.50 8.47 32.43
N GLY A 573 -13.54 8.79 31.55
CA GLY A 573 -12.19 8.23 31.53
C GLY A 573 -11.15 9.18 32.15
N GLY A 574 -9.93 9.04 31.68
CA GLY A 574 -8.83 9.93 32.00
C GLY A 574 -8.21 9.75 33.37
N LYS A 575 -8.49 8.64 34.07
CA LYS A 575 -7.92 8.30 35.38
C LYS A 575 -7.12 7.00 35.28
N VAL A 576 -6.08 6.88 36.08
CA VAL A 576 -5.37 5.62 36.28
C VAL A 576 -6.15 4.75 37.26
N VAL A 577 -6.66 3.63 36.77
CA VAL A 577 -7.38 2.62 37.55
C VAL A 577 -6.42 1.64 38.21
N HIS A 578 -5.34 1.28 37.48
CA HIS A 578 -4.28 0.41 37.96
C HIS A 578 -2.93 0.85 37.37
N SER A 579 -1.88 0.80 38.17
CA SER A 579 -0.49 0.95 37.76
C SER A 579 0.36 0.00 38.58
N GLY A 580 0.84 -1.07 37.93
CA GLY A 580 1.60 -2.11 38.62
C GLY A 580 1.72 -3.39 37.80
N ASP A 581 1.91 -4.50 38.47
CA ASP A 581 2.05 -5.82 37.87
C ASP A 581 0.71 -6.44 37.46
N LEU A 582 0.77 -7.60 36.78
CA LEU A 582 -0.39 -8.33 36.32
C LEU A 582 -1.27 -8.84 37.49
N GLU A 583 -0.64 -9.30 38.57
CA GLU A 583 -1.39 -9.84 39.71
C GLU A 583 -2.28 -8.78 40.35
N GLY A 584 -1.76 -7.55 40.51
CA GLY A 584 -2.53 -6.42 41.00
C GLY A 584 -3.67 -6.02 40.07
N LEU A 585 -3.47 -6.10 38.72
CA LEU A 585 -4.52 -5.87 37.76
C LEU A 585 -5.66 -6.92 37.89
N LEU A 586 -5.31 -8.18 37.94
CA LEU A 586 -6.30 -9.29 38.08
C LEU A 586 -7.10 -9.23 39.36
N ALA A 587 -6.48 -8.75 40.46
CA ALA A 587 -7.13 -8.57 41.76
C ALA A 587 -7.99 -7.30 41.85
N SER A 588 -7.82 -6.34 40.94
CA SER A 588 -8.56 -5.08 40.92
C SER A 588 -10.05 -5.28 40.69
N THR A 589 -10.89 -4.70 41.54
CA THR A 589 -12.34 -4.69 41.41
C THR A 589 -12.86 -3.59 40.51
N GLU A 590 -12.05 -2.55 40.27
CA GLU A 590 -12.42 -1.38 39.46
C GLU A 590 -12.00 -1.54 37.99
N SER A 591 -10.98 -2.36 37.71
CA SER A 591 -10.47 -2.59 36.40
C SER A 591 -11.39 -3.51 35.57
N ILE A 592 -11.92 -2.96 34.48
CA ILE A 592 -12.69 -3.74 33.50
C ILE A 592 -11.75 -4.71 32.76
N THR A 593 -10.54 -4.26 32.40
CA THR A 593 -9.50 -5.11 31.81
C THR A 593 -9.17 -6.28 32.71
N GLY A 594 -8.94 -6.02 34.00
CA GLY A 594 -8.68 -7.06 35.01
C GLY A 594 -9.84 -8.05 35.18
N ALA A 595 -11.10 -7.60 35.04
CA ALA A 595 -12.27 -8.46 35.08
C ALA A 595 -12.32 -9.44 33.89
N TYR A 596 -11.94 -9.01 32.68
CA TYR A 596 -11.87 -9.90 31.53
C TYR A 596 -10.69 -10.88 31.62
N LEU A 597 -9.50 -10.39 31.95
CA LEU A 597 -8.29 -11.22 32.07
C LEU A 597 -8.37 -12.27 33.19
N SER A 598 -9.11 -11.98 34.25
CA SER A 598 -9.34 -12.94 35.38
C SER A 598 -10.49 -13.91 35.10
N GLY A 599 -11.23 -13.75 33.99
CA GLY A 599 -12.41 -14.57 33.68
C GLY A 599 -13.68 -14.22 34.49
N ARG A 600 -13.66 -13.15 35.30
CA ARG A 600 -14.86 -12.61 35.95
C ARG A 600 -15.87 -12.05 34.97
N ARG A 601 -15.40 -11.56 33.82
CA ARG A 601 -16.20 -11.20 32.65
C ARG A 601 -15.69 -11.98 31.45
N SER A 602 -16.59 -12.34 30.53
CA SER A 602 -16.25 -12.96 29.27
C SER A 602 -17.25 -12.56 28.19
N ILE A 603 -16.89 -12.70 26.94
CA ILE A 603 -17.79 -12.57 25.80
C ILE A 603 -18.39 -13.97 25.58
N PRO A 604 -19.69 -14.18 25.84
CA PRO A 604 -20.27 -15.51 25.75
C PRO A 604 -20.38 -16.01 24.32
N MET A 605 -20.29 -17.32 24.15
CA MET A 605 -20.56 -17.99 22.88
C MET A 605 -22.09 -18.20 22.72
N PRO A 606 -22.63 -18.11 21.47
CA PRO A 606 -24.05 -18.42 21.26
C PRO A 606 -24.36 -19.89 21.55
N GLN A 607 -25.45 -20.15 22.28
CA GLN A 607 -25.88 -21.51 22.62
C GLN A 607 -26.27 -22.30 21.38
N VAL A 608 -26.87 -21.64 20.38
CA VAL A 608 -27.30 -22.25 19.12
C VAL A 608 -26.84 -21.36 17.98
N ARG A 609 -26.17 -21.95 17.00
CA ARG A 609 -25.78 -21.24 15.79
C ARG A 609 -26.92 -21.22 14.79
N ARG A 610 -26.97 -20.17 13.95
CA ARG A 610 -27.96 -20.09 12.87
C ARG A 610 -27.72 -21.21 11.86
N PRO A 611 -28.77 -21.84 11.35
CA PRO A 611 -28.62 -22.87 10.33
C PRO A 611 -28.11 -22.28 9.02
N VAL A 612 -27.24 -23.01 8.34
CA VAL A 612 -26.70 -22.66 7.05
C VAL A 612 -27.57 -23.22 5.94
N ASP A 613 -28.15 -22.37 5.13
CA ASP A 613 -28.91 -22.76 3.95
C ASP A 613 -27.98 -22.81 2.73
N ARG A 614 -27.61 -24.03 2.31
CA ARG A 614 -26.74 -24.26 1.16
C ARG A 614 -27.36 -23.87 -0.18
N SER A 615 -28.67 -23.66 -0.25
CA SER A 615 -29.35 -23.15 -1.45
C SER A 615 -29.22 -21.65 -1.61
N ARG A 616 -28.88 -20.93 -0.53
CA ARG A 616 -28.71 -19.48 -0.50
C ARG A 616 -27.26 -19.14 -0.12
N GLN A 617 -26.41 -19.22 -1.11
CA GLN A 617 -24.99 -18.95 -0.94
C GLN A 617 -24.50 -17.94 -1.98
N LEU A 618 -23.53 -17.17 -1.58
CA LEU A 618 -22.75 -16.31 -2.46
C LEU A 618 -21.42 -17.01 -2.72
N THR A 619 -21.12 -17.35 -3.97
CA THR A 619 -19.93 -18.13 -4.31
C THR A 619 -19.03 -17.37 -5.26
N VAL A 620 -17.76 -17.24 -4.89
CA VAL A 620 -16.67 -16.76 -5.76
C VAL A 620 -16.04 -17.96 -6.42
N HIS A 621 -16.02 -17.99 -7.74
CA HIS A 621 -15.43 -19.07 -8.53
C HIS A 621 -14.11 -18.64 -9.16
N GLY A 622 -13.10 -19.48 -9.03
CA GLY A 622 -11.82 -19.32 -9.72
C GLY A 622 -11.04 -18.07 -9.29
N ALA A 623 -11.06 -17.72 -8.00
CA ALA A 623 -10.32 -16.61 -7.47
C ALA A 623 -8.80 -16.82 -7.64
N ARG A 624 -8.12 -15.94 -8.39
CA ARG A 624 -6.71 -16.10 -8.78
C ARG A 624 -5.92 -14.78 -8.76
N GLU A 625 -6.41 -13.77 -8.04
CA GLU A 625 -5.69 -12.52 -7.86
C GLU A 625 -4.59 -12.69 -6.81
N HIS A 626 -3.46 -12.01 -6.99
CA HIS A 626 -2.28 -12.06 -6.13
C HIS A 626 -1.84 -13.51 -5.85
N ASN A 627 -1.88 -13.93 -4.58
CA ASN A 627 -1.48 -15.28 -4.16
C ASN A 627 -2.61 -16.31 -4.18
N LEU A 628 -3.84 -15.95 -4.53
CA LEU A 628 -4.96 -16.89 -4.61
C LEU A 628 -4.75 -17.92 -5.71
N ARG A 629 -4.97 -19.20 -5.37
CA ARG A 629 -4.65 -20.35 -6.21
C ARG A 629 -5.86 -20.93 -6.93
N ASN A 630 -6.60 -20.09 -7.68
CA ASN A 630 -7.79 -20.50 -8.44
C ASN A 630 -8.82 -21.23 -7.55
N VAL A 631 -9.15 -20.64 -6.42
CA VAL A 631 -10.03 -21.23 -5.40
C VAL A 631 -11.49 -20.85 -5.60
N ASP A 632 -12.38 -21.78 -5.27
CA ASP A 632 -13.82 -21.56 -5.15
C ASP A 632 -14.17 -21.43 -3.67
N VAL A 633 -14.90 -20.37 -3.30
CA VAL A 633 -15.26 -20.09 -1.90
C VAL A 633 -16.72 -19.68 -1.82
N SER A 634 -17.46 -20.35 -0.91
CA SER A 634 -18.87 -20.08 -0.68
C SER A 634 -19.12 -19.42 0.66
N PHE A 635 -19.98 -18.40 0.65
CA PHE A 635 -20.42 -17.66 1.83
C PHE A 635 -21.93 -17.87 2.02
N PRO A 636 -22.35 -18.52 3.10
CA PRO A 636 -23.78 -18.70 3.37
C PRO A 636 -24.45 -17.35 3.67
N LEU A 637 -25.61 -17.11 3.10
CA LEU A 637 -26.37 -15.90 3.33
C LEU A 637 -27.22 -15.99 4.59
N GLY A 638 -27.52 -14.85 5.23
CA GLY A 638 -28.26 -14.79 6.48
C GLY A 638 -27.45 -15.25 7.70
N THR A 639 -26.14 -15.22 7.64
CA THR A 639 -25.22 -15.65 8.69
C THR A 639 -24.15 -14.61 9.00
N LEU A 640 -23.50 -14.74 10.14
CA LEU A 640 -22.23 -14.10 10.45
C LEU A 640 -21.10 -15.04 10.03
N THR A 641 -20.40 -14.68 8.96
CA THR A 641 -19.27 -15.46 8.42
C THR A 641 -17.96 -14.75 8.74
N ALA A 642 -17.04 -15.47 9.38
CA ALA A 642 -15.68 -14.99 9.63
C ALA A 642 -14.70 -15.57 8.61
N VAL A 643 -13.93 -14.71 7.96
CA VAL A 643 -12.81 -15.09 7.09
C VAL A 643 -11.53 -14.94 7.90
N THR A 644 -10.86 -16.06 8.14
CA THR A 644 -9.72 -16.17 9.04
C THR A 644 -8.48 -16.67 8.31
N GLY A 645 -7.37 -16.72 9.00
CA GLY A 645 -6.11 -17.27 8.49
C GLY A 645 -4.92 -16.41 8.87
N VAL A 646 -3.74 -16.95 8.68
CA VAL A 646 -2.48 -16.26 8.97
C VAL A 646 -2.32 -14.99 8.14
N SER A 647 -1.46 -14.07 8.58
CA SER A 647 -1.17 -12.84 7.84
C SER A 647 -0.65 -13.16 6.43
N GLY A 648 -1.15 -12.43 5.42
CA GLY A 648 -0.77 -12.65 4.02
C GLY A 648 -1.37 -13.89 3.35
N SER A 649 -2.35 -14.59 3.96
CA SER A 649 -2.98 -15.79 3.38
C SER A 649 -3.95 -15.54 2.22
N GLY A 650 -4.27 -14.27 1.91
CA GLY A 650 -5.15 -13.89 0.80
C GLY A 650 -6.57 -13.48 1.19
N LYS A 651 -6.88 -13.33 2.48
CA LYS A 651 -8.21 -12.93 3.00
C LYS A 651 -8.75 -11.64 2.37
N SER A 652 -7.98 -10.55 2.46
CA SER A 652 -8.41 -9.25 1.94
C SER A 652 -8.49 -9.24 0.41
N THR A 653 -7.65 -10.01 -0.27
CA THR A 653 -7.74 -10.20 -1.72
C THR A 653 -9.06 -10.88 -2.11
N LEU A 654 -9.43 -11.96 -1.42
CA LEU A 654 -10.68 -12.68 -1.67
C LEU A 654 -11.91 -11.83 -1.37
N VAL A 655 -11.95 -11.21 -0.20
CA VAL A 655 -13.14 -10.51 0.30
C VAL A 655 -13.24 -9.11 -0.27
N ASN A 656 -12.19 -8.29 -0.17
CA ASN A 656 -12.25 -6.88 -0.58
C ASN A 656 -12.00 -6.70 -2.08
N SER A 657 -10.91 -7.28 -2.61
CA SER A 657 -10.52 -7.04 -4.01
C SER A 657 -11.42 -7.78 -5.01
N ILE A 658 -11.99 -8.92 -4.66
CA ILE A 658 -12.85 -9.70 -5.54
C ILE A 658 -14.32 -9.56 -5.12
N LEU A 659 -14.71 -10.17 -3.99
CA LEU A 659 -16.11 -10.29 -3.60
C LEU A 659 -16.80 -8.93 -3.47
N TYR A 660 -16.28 -8.06 -2.62
CA TYR A 660 -16.87 -6.73 -2.40
C TYR A 660 -16.89 -5.91 -3.70
N THR A 661 -15.80 -5.92 -4.47
CA THR A 661 -15.73 -5.12 -5.70
C THR A 661 -16.77 -5.57 -6.73
N VAL A 662 -16.96 -6.88 -6.91
CA VAL A 662 -18.01 -7.40 -7.79
C VAL A 662 -19.40 -7.03 -7.28
N LEU A 663 -19.67 -7.22 -5.98
CA LEU A 663 -20.94 -6.84 -5.38
C LEU A 663 -21.22 -5.33 -5.49
N ALA A 664 -20.23 -4.49 -5.28
CA ALA A 664 -20.37 -3.03 -5.42
C ALA A 664 -20.69 -2.63 -6.86
N ASN A 665 -20.06 -3.25 -7.84
CA ASN A 665 -20.33 -2.99 -9.25
C ASN A 665 -21.75 -3.41 -9.64
N GLU A 666 -22.16 -4.61 -9.27
CA GLU A 666 -23.45 -5.18 -9.67
C GLU A 666 -24.65 -4.60 -8.88
N LEU A 667 -24.51 -4.44 -7.57
CA LEU A 667 -25.60 -4.03 -6.70
C LEU A 667 -25.68 -2.50 -6.48
N ASN A 668 -24.52 -1.84 -6.40
CA ASN A 668 -24.46 -0.40 -6.08
C ASN A 668 -24.10 0.47 -7.29
N GLY A 669 -23.85 -0.13 -8.47
CA GLY A 669 -23.46 0.59 -9.67
C GLY A 669 -22.08 1.24 -9.61
N ALA A 670 -21.16 0.71 -8.77
CA ALA A 670 -19.78 1.16 -8.74
C ALA A 670 -19.05 0.80 -10.04
N ARG A 671 -17.89 1.42 -10.26
CA ARG A 671 -17.04 1.16 -11.44
C ARG A 671 -15.61 0.89 -10.96
N GLN A 672 -15.46 -0.22 -10.25
CA GLN A 672 -14.17 -0.63 -9.73
C GLN A 672 -13.67 -1.86 -10.50
N VAL A 673 -12.37 -2.00 -10.59
CA VAL A 673 -11.73 -3.17 -11.22
C VAL A 673 -11.66 -4.30 -10.20
N PRO A 674 -12.42 -5.40 -10.36
CA PRO A 674 -12.35 -6.53 -9.45
C PRO A 674 -11.05 -7.31 -9.66
N GLY A 675 -10.57 -7.95 -8.61
CA GLY A 675 -9.47 -8.91 -8.69
C GLY A 675 -9.80 -10.07 -9.65
N ARG A 676 -8.79 -10.72 -10.18
CA ARG A 676 -8.97 -11.80 -11.16
C ARG A 676 -9.71 -12.99 -10.56
N HIS A 677 -10.83 -13.33 -11.17
CA HIS A 677 -11.69 -14.46 -10.83
C HIS A 677 -12.43 -14.93 -12.08
N ARG A 678 -13.15 -16.03 -11.98
CA ARG A 678 -13.97 -16.51 -13.09
C ARG A 678 -15.36 -15.85 -13.09
N ARG A 679 -16.09 -15.97 -11.98
CA ARG A 679 -17.42 -15.38 -11.78
C ARG A 679 -17.80 -15.38 -10.30
N VAL A 680 -18.85 -14.63 -9.97
CA VAL A 680 -19.52 -14.68 -8.66
C VAL A 680 -20.99 -15.03 -8.88
N THR A 681 -21.53 -15.99 -8.13
CA THR A 681 -22.92 -16.43 -8.21
C THR A 681 -23.65 -16.19 -6.90
N GLY A 682 -25.01 -16.15 -6.93
CA GLY A 682 -25.84 -15.92 -5.76
C GLY A 682 -26.26 -14.45 -5.56
N LEU A 683 -25.93 -13.57 -6.51
CA LEU A 683 -26.19 -12.13 -6.46
C LEU A 683 -27.70 -11.82 -6.46
N GLU A 684 -28.52 -12.68 -7.06
CA GLU A 684 -29.99 -12.52 -7.15
C GLU A 684 -30.69 -12.50 -5.78
N ASN A 685 -30.04 -13.01 -4.75
CA ASN A 685 -30.56 -13.01 -3.37
C ASN A 685 -30.32 -11.68 -2.63
N LEU A 686 -29.61 -10.74 -3.25
CA LEU A 686 -29.09 -9.54 -2.62
C LEU A 686 -29.62 -8.27 -3.32
N ASP A 687 -29.69 -7.18 -2.58
CA ASP A 687 -30.08 -5.87 -3.12
C ASP A 687 -29.03 -4.77 -2.88
N LYS A 688 -28.13 -4.97 -1.93
CA LYS A 688 -27.12 -3.98 -1.57
C LYS A 688 -25.90 -4.62 -0.91
N VAL A 689 -24.73 -4.03 -1.13
CA VAL A 689 -23.52 -4.30 -0.35
C VAL A 689 -23.06 -3.04 0.36
N VAL A 690 -22.62 -3.18 1.60
CA VAL A 690 -22.04 -2.14 2.43
C VAL A 690 -20.66 -2.57 2.88
N HIS A 691 -19.66 -1.77 2.55
CA HIS A 691 -18.29 -1.97 3.03
C HIS A 691 -18.01 -1.03 4.19
N VAL A 692 -17.55 -1.60 5.28
CA VAL A 692 -17.20 -0.86 6.50
C VAL A 692 -15.71 -1.05 6.76
N ASP A 693 -14.92 -0.11 6.25
CA ASP A 693 -13.46 -0.07 6.40
C ASP A 693 -13.02 0.93 7.49
N GLN A 694 -11.75 0.92 7.79
CA GLN A 694 -11.13 1.83 8.77
C GLN A 694 -10.75 3.21 8.18
N GLY A 695 -11.06 3.45 6.92
CA GLY A 695 -10.82 4.74 6.27
C GLY A 695 -11.59 5.87 6.96
N PRO A 696 -11.09 7.11 6.93
CA PRO A 696 -11.75 8.24 7.58
C PRO A 696 -13.13 8.50 6.98
N ILE A 697 -14.07 9.03 7.79
CA ILE A 697 -15.41 9.43 7.33
C ILE A 697 -15.40 10.72 6.48
N GLY A 698 -14.25 11.34 6.31
CA GLY A 698 -14.01 12.50 5.48
C GLY A 698 -12.59 13.00 5.62
N ARG A 699 -12.14 13.80 4.65
CA ARG A 699 -10.76 14.29 4.57
C ARG A 699 -10.57 15.69 5.18
N THR A 700 -11.65 16.36 5.54
CA THR A 700 -11.62 17.75 6.03
C THR A 700 -12.19 17.84 7.44
N PRO A 701 -11.83 18.87 8.23
CA PRO A 701 -12.42 19.12 9.55
C PRO A 701 -13.95 19.34 9.54
N ARG A 702 -14.55 19.61 8.39
CA ARG A 702 -16.02 19.76 8.24
C ARG A 702 -16.77 18.45 8.34
N SER A 703 -16.12 17.36 7.99
CA SER A 703 -16.71 16.02 8.17
C SER A 703 -16.62 15.64 9.64
N ASN A 704 -17.73 15.19 10.20
CA ASN A 704 -17.86 14.78 11.61
C ASN A 704 -18.99 13.75 11.76
N PRO A 705 -19.14 13.10 12.91
CA PRO A 705 -20.21 12.14 13.14
C PRO A 705 -21.61 12.66 12.87
N ALA A 706 -21.88 13.93 13.23
CA ALA A 706 -23.20 14.53 13.03
C ALA A 706 -23.58 14.69 11.55
N THR A 707 -22.63 15.12 10.71
CA THR A 707 -22.87 15.28 9.27
C THR A 707 -22.91 13.96 8.53
N TYR A 708 -22.04 13.04 8.89
CA TYR A 708 -21.94 11.74 8.23
C TYR A 708 -23.19 10.88 8.43
N THR A 709 -23.73 10.86 9.64
CA THR A 709 -24.96 10.11 9.97
C THR A 709 -26.25 10.81 9.55
N GLY A 710 -26.15 12.07 9.10
CA GLY A 710 -27.31 12.87 8.71
C GLY A 710 -28.13 13.48 9.87
N VAL A 711 -27.74 13.24 11.13
CA VAL A 711 -28.44 13.81 12.28
C VAL A 711 -28.41 15.34 12.28
N TRP A 712 -27.35 15.93 11.72
CA TRP A 712 -27.19 17.39 11.67
C TRP A 712 -28.30 18.08 10.88
N ASP A 713 -28.83 17.44 9.84
CA ASP A 713 -29.96 18.00 9.07
C ASP A 713 -31.23 18.14 9.91
N HIS A 714 -31.49 17.20 10.80
CA HIS A 714 -32.58 17.26 11.74
C HIS A 714 -32.36 18.33 12.82
N VAL A 715 -31.13 18.46 13.33
CA VAL A 715 -30.80 19.50 14.29
C VAL A 715 -30.97 20.90 13.69
N ARG A 716 -30.47 21.11 12.47
CA ARG A 716 -30.65 22.41 11.75
C ARG A 716 -32.11 22.81 11.57
N ARG A 717 -32.97 21.85 11.22
CA ARG A 717 -34.41 22.09 11.10
C ARG A 717 -35.04 22.47 12.44
N LEU A 718 -34.66 21.76 13.49
CA LEU A 718 -35.16 22.04 14.84
C LEU A 718 -34.78 23.46 15.31
N PHE A 719 -33.54 23.88 15.11
CA PHE A 719 -33.13 25.25 15.43
C PHE A 719 -33.83 26.29 14.60
N ALA A 720 -34.10 26.04 13.33
CA ALA A 720 -34.86 26.94 12.47
C ALA A 720 -36.33 27.08 12.89
N GLU A 721 -36.88 26.11 13.59
CA GLU A 721 -38.25 26.13 14.12
C GLU A 721 -38.38 26.88 15.45
N THR A 722 -37.28 27.24 16.09
CA THR A 722 -37.30 28.04 17.33
C THR A 722 -37.91 29.44 17.08
N THR A 723 -38.51 30.03 18.12
CA THR A 723 -39.12 31.37 18.05
C THR A 723 -38.08 32.41 17.65
N GLU A 724 -36.88 32.35 18.23
CA GLU A 724 -35.80 33.28 17.92
C GLU A 724 -35.38 33.22 16.45
N ALA A 725 -35.24 32.02 15.88
CA ALA A 725 -34.89 31.84 14.49
C ALA A 725 -35.96 32.33 13.53
N LYS A 726 -37.25 32.07 13.85
CA LYS A 726 -38.41 32.57 13.06
C LYS A 726 -38.49 34.07 13.05
N VAL A 727 -38.30 34.72 14.20
CA VAL A 727 -38.32 36.19 14.29
C VAL A 727 -37.23 36.84 13.45
N ARG A 728 -36.08 36.19 13.36
CA ARG A 728 -34.91 36.65 12.57
C ARG A 728 -34.98 36.22 11.10
N GLY A 729 -35.97 35.40 10.71
CA GLY A 729 -36.12 34.86 9.36
C GLY A 729 -35.02 33.84 9.01
N TYR A 730 -34.47 33.14 10.00
CA TYR A 730 -33.42 32.16 9.80
C TYR A 730 -34.00 30.82 9.29
N THR A 731 -33.49 30.36 8.16
CA THR A 731 -33.82 29.06 7.56
C THR A 731 -32.82 27.98 8.06
N PRO A 732 -33.09 26.69 7.85
CA PRO A 732 -32.12 25.61 8.19
C PRO A 732 -30.71 25.78 7.61
N GLY A 733 -30.59 26.49 6.47
CA GLY A 733 -29.30 26.85 5.87
C GLY A 733 -28.42 27.73 6.76
N ARG A 734 -29.03 28.59 7.59
CA ARG A 734 -28.32 29.44 8.54
C ARG A 734 -27.48 28.64 9.55
N PHE A 735 -27.98 27.48 9.96
CA PHE A 735 -27.35 26.59 10.93
C PHE A 735 -26.41 25.54 10.30
N SER A 736 -26.09 25.74 9.02
CA SER A 736 -25.05 24.94 8.34
C SER A 736 -23.70 25.63 8.38
N PHE A 737 -22.67 24.98 8.89
CA PHE A 737 -21.29 25.49 8.84
C PHE A 737 -20.63 25.32 7.46
N ASN A 738 -21.29 24.65 6.51
CA ASN A 738 -20.82 24.48 5.13
C ASN A 738 -21.30 25.57 4.17
N VAL A 739 -22.34 26.33 4.54
CA VAL A 739 -23.01 27.34 3.71
C VAL A 739 -22.72 28.74 4.23
N LYS A 740 -22.48 29.68 3.32
CA LYS A 740 -22.31 31.10 3.68
C LYS A 740 -23.57 31.66 4.36
N GLY A 741 -23.37 32.59 5.26
CA GLY A 741 -24.45 33.32 5.97
C GLY A 741 -24.49 33.03 7.47
N GLY A 742 -24.33 31.78 7.92
CA GLY A 742 -24.32 31.41 9.34
C GLY A 742 -22.98 30.97 9.88
N ARG A 743 -22.08 30.57 9.01
CA ARG A 743 -20.76 30.10 9.39
C ARG A 743 -19.78 31.23 9.71
N CYS A 744 -18.73 30.93 10.44
CA CYS A 744 -17.59 31.82 10.57
C CYS A 744 -16.84 31.90 9.22
N GLU A 745 -16.75 33.12 8.66
CA GLU A 745 -16.09 33.28 7.35
C GLU A 745 -14.55 33.23 7.45
N ALA A 746 -13.95 33.50 8.62
CA ALA A 746 -12.52 33.46 8.83
C ALA A 746 -11.96 32.03 8.65
N CYS A 747 -12.62 31.00 9.19
CA CYS A 747 -12.28 29.59 9.00
C CYS A 747 -13.19 28.88 7.99
N SER A 748 -14.10 29.59 7.33
CA SER A 748 -15.08 29.03 6.41
C SER A 748 -15.92 27.88 7.01
N GLY A 749 -16.12 27.85 8.32
CA GLY A 749 -16.85 26.81 9.05
C GLY A 749 -16.02 25.61 9.49
N ASP A 750 -14.71 25.60 9.24
CA ASP A 750 -13.82 24.51 9.69
C ASP A 750 -13.63 24.48 11.22
N GLY A 751 -13.78 25.64 11.88
CA GLY A 751 -13.48 25.82 13.30
C GLY A 751 -11.97 25.90 13.59
N THR A 752 -11.16 25.50 12.63
CA THR A 752 -9.70 25.51 12.71
C THR A 752 -9.11 26.14 11.45
N ILE A 753 -7.87 26.63 11.55
CA ILE A 753 -7.08 27.12 10.43
C ILE A 753 -5.98 26.09 10.18
N LYS A 754 -5.88 25.63 8.93
CA LYS A 754 -4.83 24.73 8.49
C LYS A 754 -3.55 25.51 8.26
N ILE A 755 -2.48 25.12 8.90
CA ILE A 755 -1.13 25.60 8.63
C ILE A 755 -0.40 24.52 7.85
N GLU A 756 -0.13 24.78 6.58
CA GLU A 756 0.61 23.86 5.71
C GLU A 756 2.11 23.92 6.03
N MET A 757 2.67 22.75 6.31
CA MET A 757 4.08 22.59 6.62
C MET A 757 4.74 21.78 5.51
N ASN A 758 5.69 22.38 4.77
CA ASN A 758 6.28 21.80 3.54
C ASN A 758 6.92 20.40 3.71
N PHE A 759 7.32 20.00 4.92
CA PHE A 759 8.02 18.73 5.19
C PHE A 759 7.47 17.99 6.42
N LEU A 760 6.47 18.53 7.11
CA LEU A 760 5.84 17.94 8.28
C LEU A 760 4.32 17.81 8.05
N PRO A 761 3.62 16.98 8.84
CA PRO A 761 2.16 16.93 8.78
C PRO A 761 1.54 18.32 9.02
N ASP A 762 0.47 18.62 8.30
CA ASP A 762 -0.28 19.87 8.46
C ASP A 762 -0.79 20.02 9.89
N VAL A 763 -0.66 21.21 10.44
CA VAL A 763 -1.12 21.55 11.80
C VAL A 763 -2.44 22.31 11.73
N TYR A 764 -3.41 21.90 12.53
CA TYR A 764 -4.70 22.57 12.67
C TYR A 764 -4.77 23.31 14.00
N VAL A 765 -4.90 24.63 13.94
CA VAL A 765 -5.06 25.49 15.12
C VAL A 765 -6.48 26.04 15.20
N PRO A 766 -7.07 26.22 16.41
CA PRO A 766 -8.39 26.83 16.55
C PRO A 766 -8.47 28.20 15.88
N CYS A 767 -9.57 28.49 15.23
CA CYS A 767 -9.79 29.79 14.60
C CYS A 767 -9.89 30.90 15.67
N GLU A 768 -9.08 31.93 15.54
CA GLU A 768 -9.04 33.05 16.50
C GLU A 768 -10.33 33.86 16.55
N VAL A 769 -11.16 33.83 15.51
CA VAL A 769 -12.42 34.58 15.43
C VAL A 769 -13.58 33.86 16.10
N CYS A 770 -13.73 32.55 15.82
CA CYS A 770 -14.85 31.77 16.36
C CYS A 770 -14.45 30.83 17.51
N HIS A 771 -13.15 30.75 17.84
CA HIS A 771 -12.60 29.88 18.89
C HIS A 771 -13.08 28.42 18.81
N GLY A 772 -13.18 27.90 17.57
CA GLY A 772 -13.64 26.54 17.31
C GLY A 772 -15.15 26.38 17.14
N ALA A 773 -15.96 27.42 17.39
CA ALA A 773 -17.43 27.34 17.34
C ALA A 773 -18.01 27.16 15.93
N ARG A 774 -17.23 27.39 14.85
CA ARG A 774 -17.62 27.21 13.43
C ARG A 774 -18.67 28.22 12.89
N TYR A 775 -19.39 28.94 13.74
CA TYR A 775 -20.48 29.87 13.39
C TYR A 775 -20.13 31.29 13.70
N ASN A 776 -20.84 32.23 13.05
CA ASN A 776 -20.77 33.63 13.38
C ASN A 776 -21.61 33.93 14.65
N ARG A 777 -21.35 35.11 15.24
CA ARG A 777 -21.94 35.50 16.51
C ARG A 777 -23.48 35.53 16.47
N GLU A 778 -24.06 36.03 15.38
CA GLU A 778 -25.51 36.19 15.22
C GLU A 778 -26.23 34.83 15.18
N THR A 779 -25.64 33.83 14.58
CA THR A 779 -26.18 32.47 14.57
C THR A 779 -26.12 31.82 15.96
N LEU A 780 -25.08 32.12 16.75
CA LEU A 780 -24.92 31.60 18.10
C LEU A 780 -25.86 32.28 19.13
N GLU A 781 -26.58 33.33 18.76
CA GLU A 781 -27.60 33.93 19.62
C GLU A 781 -28.92 33.13 19.66
N VAL A 782 -29.12 32.17 18.73
CA VAL A 782 -30.29 31.29 18.73
C VAL A 782 -30.04 30.08 19.64
N HIS A 783 -30.96 29.83 20.56
CA HIS A 783 -30.89 28.78 21.56
C HIS A 783 -32.06 27.79 21.44
N PHE A 784 -31.74 26.51 21.68
CA PHE A 784 -32.73 25.47 21.91
C PHE A 784 -32.44 24.84 23.28
N LYS A 785 -33.42 24.90 24.20
CA LYS A 785 -33.21 24.47 25.61
C LYS A 785 -31.93 25.06 26.26
N GLY A 786 -31.62 26.29 25.96
CA GLY A 786 -30.47 27.01 26.49
C GLY A 786 -29.11 26.68 25.85
N LYS A 787 -29.10 25.90 24.80
CA LYS A 787 -27.86 25.51 24.07
C LYS A 787 -27.85 26.06 22.64
N THR A 788 -26.69 26.51 22.17
CA THR A 788 -26.45 26.95 20.80
C THR A 788 -26.13 25.75 19.87
N VAL A 789 -26.12 25.96 18.56
CA VAL A 789 -25.68 24.92 17.60
C VAL A 789 -24.23 24.51 17.82
N ALA A 790 -23.37 25.42 18.27
CA ALA A 790 -21.97 25.10 18.62
C ALA A 790 -21.88 24.22 19.87
N ASP A 791 -22.72 24.53 20.90
CA ASP A 791 -22.81 23.70 22.11
C ASP A 791 -23.25 22.27 21.77
N VAL A 792 -24.20 22.11 20.85
CA VAL A 792 -24.67 20.79 20.40
C VAL A 792 -23.55 20.02 19.69
N LEU A 793 -22.75 20.67 18.83
CA LEU A 793 -21.61 20.02 18.20
C LEU A 793 -20.51 19.61 19.20
N ALA A 794 -20.38 20.36 20.28
CA ALA A 794 -19.41 20.09 21.35
C ALA A 794 -19.88 19.01 22.33
N MET A 795 -21.17 18.65 22.35
CA MET A 795 -21.70 17.61 23.24
C MET A 795 -21.14 16.23 22.90
N PRO A 796 -20.77 15.42 23.92
CA PRO A 796 -20.68 13.98 23.74
C PRO A 796 -22.00 13.39 23.24
N ILE A 797 -21.93 12.36 22.40
CA ILE A 797 -23.13 11.74 21.78
C ILE A 797 -24.10 11.23 22.86
N GLU A 798 -23.62 10.70 23.98
CA GLU A 798 -24.45 10.24 25.09
C GLU A 798 -25.23 11.38 25.74
N GLU A 799 -24.60 12.53 25.97
CA GLU A 799 -25.29 13.76 26.48
C GLU A 799 -26.31 14.27 25.47
N ALA A 800 -25.93 14.31 24.19
CA ALA A 800 -26.83 14.71 23.11
C ALA A 800 -28.06 13.78 22.99
N ALA A 801 -27.88 12.47 23.20
CA ALA A 801 -28.98 11.50 23.21
C ALA A 801 -29.99 11.78 24.32
N GLU A 802 -29.55 12.16 25.51
CA GLU A 802 -30.42 12.59 26.60
C GLU A 802 -31.06 13.93 26.30
N PHE A 803 -30.30 14.89 25.80
CA PHE A 803 -30.78 16.25 25.49
C PHE A 803 -31.90 16.25 24.45
N PHE A 804 -31.80 15.40 23.41
CA PHE A 804 -32.78 15.27 22.35
C PHE A 804 -33.74 14.08 22.51
N ALA A 805 -33.84 13.49 23.68
CA ALA A 805 -34.70 12.31 23.93
C ALA A 805 -36.17 12.52 23.50
N ALA A 806 -36.65 13.75 23.65
CA ALA A 806 -38.03 14.10 23.24
C ALA A 806 -38.21 14.38 21.73
N VAL A 807 -37.12 14.30 20.92
CA VAL A 807 -37.16 14.55 19.47
C VAL A 807 -36.85 13.25 18.73
N PRO A 808 -37.85 12.46 18.32
CA PRO A 808 -37.66 11.10 17.78
C PRO A 808 -36.75 11.04 16.57
N ALA A 809 -36.80 12.03 15.67
CA ALA A 809 -35.98 12.10 14.48
C ALA A 809 -34.48 12.20 14.79
N ILE A 810 -34.10 12.86 15.88
CA ILE A 810 -32.72 13.03 16.34
C ILE A 810 -32.35 11.87 17.27
N SER A 811 -33.22 11.56 18.22
CA SER A 811 -32.97 10.53 19.24
C SER A 811 -32.62 9.17 18.62
N ARG A 812 -33.29 8.78 17.54
CA ARG A 812 -33.00 7.52 16.82
C ARG A 812 -31.59 7.46 16.27
N HIS A 813 -31.07 8.55 15.70
CA HIS A 813 -29.70 8.63 15.18
C HIS A 813 -28.67 8.54 16.31
N LEU A 814 -28.92 9.26 17.40
CA LEU A 814 -28.01 9.30 18.53
C LEU A 814 -27.99 7.99 19.31
N SER A 815 -29.12 7.32 19.48
CA SER A 815 -29.17 6.01 20.15
C SER A 815 -28.35 4.96 19.39
N THR A 816 -28.41 4.96 18.04
CA THR A 816 -27.61 4.05 17.23
C THR A 816 -26.11 4.26 17.42
N LEU A 817 -25.69 5.53 17.51
CA LEU A 817 -24.27 5.86 17.79
C LEU A 817 -23.85 5.41 19.21
N VAL A 818 -24.73 5.50 20.20
CA VAL A 818 -24.48 5.00 21.56
C VAL A 818 -24.38 3.47 21.55
N ASP A 819 -25.27 2.79 20.82
CA ASP A 819 -25.31 1.32 20.73
C ASP A 819 -24.01 0.72 20.16
N VAL A 820 -23.38 1.42 19.18
CA VAL A 820 -22.07 1.01 18.66
C VAL A 820 -20.89 1.41 19.58
N GLY A 821 -21.16 1.98 20.75
CA GLY A 821 -20.14 2.33 21.74
C GLY A 821 -19.41 3.66 21.48
N LEU A 822 -20.05 4.61 20.77
CA LEU A 822 -19.49 5.93 20.48
C LEU A 822 -20.06 7.04 21.37
N GLY A 823 -20.68 6.71 22.50
CA GLY A 823 -21.30 7.70 23.40
C GLY A 823 -20.35 8.81 23.86
N TYR A 824 -19.08 8.49 24.04
CA TYR A 824 -18.04 9.42 24.46
C TYR A 824 -17.54 10.37 23.39
N VAL A 825 -17.76 10.07 22.11
CA VAL A 825 -17.31 10.91 20.97
C VAL A 825 -18.19 12.16 20.88
N ARG A 826 -17.60 13.31 20.58
CA ARG A 826 -18.37 14.54 20.36
C ARG A 826 -19.02 14.54 18.98
N LEU A 827 -20.25 15.07 18.88
CA LEU A 827 -21.00 15.13 17.64
C LEU A 827 -20.25 15.86 16.51
N GLY A 828 -19.60 16.97 16.84
CA GLY A 828 -18.84 17.79 15.91
C GLY A 828 -17.35 17.45 15.83
N GLN A 829 -16.90 16.31 16.38
CA GLN A 829 -15.50 15.92 16.35
C GLN A 829 -15.01 15.79 14.91
N PRO A 830 -13.94 16.51 14.50
CA PRO A 830 -13.43 16.45 13.14
C PRO A 830 -13.01 15.04 12.71
N ALA A 831 -13.37 14.63 11.49
CA ALA A 831 -13.02 13.32 10.96
C ALA A 831 -11.54 12.94 11.07
N PRO A 832 -10.57 13.84 10.82
CA PRO A 832 -9.14 13.52 10.97
C PRO A 832 -8.69 13.18 12.39
N THR A 833 -9.48 13.55 13.42
CA THR A 833 -9.17 13.28 14.83
C THR A 833 -9.75 11.97 15.34
N LEU A 834 -10.61 11.31 14.54
CA LEU A 834 -11.17 10.01 14.88
C LEU A 834 -10.14 8.91 14.62
N SER A 835 -10.08 7.93 15.51
CA SER A 835 -9.35 6.69 15.25
C SER A 835 -10.01 5.88 14.11
N GLY A 836 -9.26 4.96 13.49
CA GLY A 836 -9.80 4.10 12.44
C GLY A 836 -11.01 3.29 12.91
N GLY A 837 -10.98 2.77 14.13
CA GLY A 837 -12.09 2.03 14.74
C GLY A 837 -13.31 2.92 15.04
N GLU A 838 -13.12 4.17 15.46
CA GLU A 838 -14.21 5.13 15.64
C GLU A 838 -14.87 5.49 14.32
N ALA A 839 -14.08 5.79 13.29
CA ALA A 839 -14.59 6.06 11.94
C ALA A 839 -15.40 4.89 11.38
N GLN A 840 -14.93 3.67 11.58
CA GLN A 840 -15.61 2.45 11.17
C GLN A 840 -16.97 2.30 11.89
N ARG A 841 -17.01 2.53 13.19
CA ARG A 841 -18.26 2.46 13.97
C ARG A 841 -19.26 3.57 13.60
N VAL A 842 -18.80 4.77 13.23
CA VAL A 842 -19.67 5.82 12.68
C VAL A 842 -20.32 5.37 11.37
N LYS A 843 -19.53 4.74 10.46
CA LYS A 843 -20.07 4.18 9.22
C LYS A 843 -21.12 3.10 9.47
N LEU A 844 -20.82 2.19 10.41
CA LEU A 844 -21.75 1.13 10.79
C LEU A 844 -23.04 1.71 11.38
N ALA A 845 -22.96 2.69 12.29
CA ALA A 845 -24.12 3.37 12.85
C ALA A 845 -24.99 4.03 11.79
N SER A 846 -24.35 4.67 10.80
CA SER A 846 -25.07 5.29 9.66
C SER A 846 -25.90 4.27 8.87
N GLU A 847 -25.37 3.08 8.66
CA GLU A 847 -26.09 2.02 7.94
C GLU A 847 -27.19 1.39 8.80
N LEU A 848 -26.98 1.23 10.10
CA LEU A 848 -27.99 0.71 11.03
C LEU A 848 -29.25 1.57 11.10
N GLN A 849 -29.16 2.86 10.83
CA GLN A 849 -30.28 3.80 10.84
C GLN A 849 -31.20 3.62 9.62
N ARG A 850 -30.69 3.03 8.55
CA ARG A 850 -31.43 2.82 7.32
C ARG A 850 -32.42 1.66 7.48
N ARG A 851 -33.51 1.70 6.74
CA ARG A 851 -34.48 0.61 6.72
C ARG A 851 -33.83 -0.65 6.16
N SER A 852 -33.83 -1.71 6.97
CA SER A 852 -33.29 -3.00 6.55
C SER A 852 -34.27 -3.70 5.61
N THR A 853 -33.77 -4.24 4.49
CA THR A 853 -34.51 -5.10 3.57
C THR A 853 -34.35 -6.58 3.91
N GLY A 854 -33.38 -6.92 4.78
CA GLY A 854 -33.00 -8.31 5.08
C GLY A 854 -32.20 -8.99 3.93
N ARG A 855 -31.77 -8.23 2.93
CA ARG A 855 -31.03 -8.71 1.75
C ARG A 855 -29.71 -7.97 1.51
N THR A 856 -29.20 -7.30 2.53
CA THR A 856 -27.95 -6.54 2.46
C THR A 856 -26.79 -7.42 2.93
N VAL A 857 -25.64 -7.35 2.25
CA VAL A 857 -24.36 -7.90 2.69
C VAL A 857 -23.52 -6.79 3.28
N TYR A 858 -23.07 -6.97 4.51
CA TYR A 858 -22.10 -6.12 5.18
C TYR A 858 -20.74 -6.80 5.14
N VAL A 859 -19.76 -6.12 4.59
CA VAL A 859 -18.36 -6.57 4.55
C VAL A 859 -17.55 -5.67 5.48
N LEU A 860 -16.96 -6.27 6.51
CA LEU A 860 -16.14 -5.58 7.49
C LEU A 860 -14.72 -6.13 7.49
N ASP A 861 -13.75 -5.23 7.47
CA ASP A 861 -12.33 -5.58 7.50
C ASP A 861 -11.75 -5.26 8.87
N GLU A 862 -11.42 -6.31 9.65
CA GLU A 862 -10.85 -6.25 11.00
C GLU A 862 -11.57 -5.26 11.93
N PRO A 863 -12.88 -5.40 12.14
CA PRO A 863 -13.69 -4.41 12.88
C PRO A 863 -13.35 -4.32 14.37
N THR A 864 -12.58 -5.25 14.92
CA THR A 864 -12.15 -5.23 16.33
C THR A 864 -10.84 -4.47 16.56
N THR A 865 -10.24 -3.95 15.50
CA THR A 865 -8.99 -3.18 15.59
C THR A 865 -9.14 -2.00 16.55
N GLY A 866 -8.23 -1.91 17.51
CA GLY A 866 -8.22 -0.82 18.50
C GLY A 866 -9.35 -0.89 19.54
N LEU A 867 -10.06 -2.01 19.65
CA LEU A 867 -11.14 -2.19 20.57
C LEU A 867 -10.72 -2.98 21.82
N HIS A 868 -11.14 -2.47 22.97
CA HIS A 868 -11.09 -3.21 24.22
C HIS A 868 -12.15 -4.34 24.24
N PHE A 869 -11.98 -5.37 25.05
CA PHE A 869 -12.91 -6.51 25.19
C PHE A 869 -14.37 -6.09 25.35
N GLU A 870 -14.65 -5.08 26.17
CA GLU A 870 -16.01 -4.55 26.37
C GLU A 870 -16.60 -3.90 25.11
N ASP A 871 -15.77 -3.22 24.31
CA ASP A 871 -16.18 -2.62 23.02
C ASP A 871 -16.44 -3.70 21.98
N ILE A 872 -15.65 -4.79 21.98
CA ILE A 872 -15.87 -5.98 21.14
C ILE A 872 -17.23 -6.62 21.46
N ARG A 873 -17.56 -6.77 22.75
CA ARG A 873 -18.85 -7.29 23.17
C ARG A 873 -20.02 -6.47 22.61
N LYS A 874 -19.93 -5.14 22.67
CA LYS A 874 -20.94 -4.24 22.11
C LYS A 874 -21.04 -4.38 20.60
N LEU A 875 -19.91 -4.40 19.91
CA LEU A 875 -19.85 -4.57 18.44
C LEU A 875 -20.48 -5.89 18.00
N LEU A 876 -20.16 -6.99 18.67
CA LEU A 876 -20.78 -8.29 18.41
C LEU A 876 -22.30 -8.25 18.56
N GLY A 877 -22.83 -7.59 19.57
CA GLY A 877 -24.27 -7.40 19.76
C GLY A 877 -24.91 -6.71 18.54
N VAL A 878 -24.24 -5.70 17.99
CA VAL A 878 -24.70 -4.98 16.79
C VAL A 878 -24.66 -5.89 15.55
N LEU A 879 -23.56 -6.62 15.33
CA LEU A 879 -23.42 -7.52 14.19
C LEU A 879 -24.46 -8.65 14.23
N GLN A 880 -24.71 -9.23 15.42
CA GLN A 880 -25.75 -10.24 15.60
C GLN A 880 -27.14 -9.67 15.30
N SER A 881 -27.45 -8.45 15.73
CA SER A 881 -28.70 -7.77 15.43
C SER A 881 -28.92 -7.54 13.91
N LEU A 882 -27.85 -7.24 13.16
CA LEU A 882 -27.93 -7.13 11.69
C LEU A 882 -28.31 -8.46 11.04
N VAL A 883 -27.68 -9.54 11.49
CA VAL A 883 -27.95 -10.90 10.96
C VAL A 883 -29.36 -11.37 11.34
N ASP A 884 -29.82 -11.08 12.54
CA ASP A 884 -31.18 -11.42 13.00
C ASP A 884 -32.28 -10.73 12.16
N LYS A 885 -31.96 -9.60 11.53
CA LYS A 885 -32.83 -8.92 10.56
C LYS A 885 -32.81 -9.53 9.15
N GLY A 886 -32.11 -10.65 8.96
CA GLY A 886 -31.99 -11.39 7.69
C GLY A 886 -30.80 -11.00 6.82
N ASN A 887 -30.02 -10.01 7.21
CA ASN A 887 -28.83 -9.61 6.48
C ASN A 887 -27.70 -10.61 6.62
N SER A 888 -26.69 -10.51 5.73
CA SER A 888 -25.47 -11.30 5.81
C SER A 888 -24.31 -10.41 6.23
N VAL A 889 -23.48 -10.90 7.13
CA VAL A 889 -22.29 -10.19 7.59
C VAL A 889 -21.06 -11.05 7.33
N ILE A 890 -20.11 -10.51 6.58
CA ILE A 890 -18.82 -11.15 6.29
C ILE A 890 -17.74 -10.30 6.96
N VAL A 891 -17.00 -10.87 7.89
CA VAL A 891 -15.92 -10.19 8.60
C VAL A 891 -14.58 -10.86 8.33
N ILE A 892 -13.56 -10.07 8.03
CA ILE A 892 -12.17 -10.53 8.08
C ILE A 892 -11.70 -10.31 9.51
N GLU A 893 -11.29 -11.35 10.20
CA GLU A 893 -10.96 -11.26 11.62
C GLU A 893 -9.85 -12.22 12.08
N HIS A 894 -9.14 -11.77 13.11
CA HIS A 894 -8.18 -12.56 13.88
C HIS A 894 -8.60 -12.75 15.34
N ASN A 895 -9.55 -11.94 15.81
CA ASN A 895 -10.02 -11.98 17.18
C ASN A 895 -10.86 -13.24 17.44
N LEU A 896 -10.42 -14.09 18.39
CA LEU A 896 -11.06 -15.37 18.69
C LEU A 896 -12.47 -15.21 19.27
N ASP A 897 -12.77 -14.10 19.97
CA ASP A 897 -14.11 -13.84 20.49
C ASP A 897 -15.13 -13.61 19.37
N VAL A 898 -14.71 -12.95 18.28
CA VAL A 898 -15.56 -12.79 17.09
C VAL A 898 -15.68 -14.12 16.35
N ILE A 899 -14.58 -14.83 16.14
CA ILE A 899 -14.56 -16.09 15.40
C ILE A 899 -15.42 -17.15 16.08
N LYS A 900 -15.32 -17.29 17.41
CA LYS A 900 -16.16 -18.24 18.16
C LYS A 900 -17.65 -17.89 18.12
N ASN A 901 -18.00 -16.64 17.90
CA ASN A 901 -19.37 -16.14 17.75
C ASN A 901 -19.92 -16.19 16.32
N ALA A 902 -19.10 -16.54 15.33
CA ALA A 902 -19.53 -16.67 13.94
C ALA A 902 -20.39 -17.93 13.73
N ASP A 903 -21.29 -17.88 12.77
CA ASP A 903 -22.08 -19.03 12.33
C ASP A 903 -21.29 -19.92 11.36
N TRP A 904 -20.41 -19.29 10.57
CA TRP A 904 -19.56 -19.94 9.57
C TRP A 904 -18.17 -19.34 9.57
N VAL A 905 -17.17 -20.16 9.35
CA VAL A 905 -15.77 -19.74 9.24
C VAL A 905 -15.18 -20.26 7.95
N VAL A 906 -14.46 -19.37 7.24
CA VAL A 906 -13.62 -19.70 6.08
C VAL A 906 -12.18 -19.39 6.47
N ASP A 907 -11.38 -20.43 6.66
CA ASP A 907 -9.97 -20.30 7.06
C ASP A 907 -9.06 -20.42 5.85
N MET A 908 -8.31 -19.33 5.60
CA MET A 908 -7.39 -19.21 4.47
C MET A 908 -5.97 -19.54 4.90
N GLY A 909 -5.21 -20.14 4.02
CA GLY A 909 -3.84 -20.48 4.32
C GLY A 909 -3.24 -21.48 3.32
N PRO A 910 -2.39 -22.44 3.80
CA PRO A 910 -1.96 -22.65 5.19
C PRO A 910 -0.99 -21.59 5.72
N GLU A 911 -0.22 -20.96 4.84
CA GLU A 911 0.80 -19.95 5.17
C GLU A 911 0.48 -18.59 4.52
N GLY A 912 1.35 -17.60 4.70
CA GLY A 912 1.27 -16.32 3.99
C GLY A 912 2.00 -16.33 2.65
N GLY A 913 1.73 -15.35 1.80
CA GLY A 913 2.40 -15.16 0.51
C GLY A 913 2.25 -16.33 -0.44
N SER A 914 3.34 -16.81 -1.03
CA SER A 914 3.36 -17.93 -1.96
C SER A 914 2.92 -19.27 -1.35
N GLY A 915 3.03 -19.42 -0.04
CA GLY A 915 2.55 -20.59 0.71
C GLY A 915 1.07 -20.56 1.06
N GLY A 916 0.36 -19.48 0.75
CA GLY A 916 -1.05 -19.27 1.05
C GLY A 916 -1.98 -19.41 -0.15
N GLY A 917 -3.10 -18.71 -0.08
CA GLY A 917 -4.04 -18.56 -1.19
C GLY A 917 -4.99 -19.73 -1.42
N THR A 918 -5.12 -20.64 -0.45
CA THR A 918 -6.07 -21.75 -0.48
C THR A 918 -7.02 -21.72 0.73
N VAL A 919 -8.16 -22.41 0.64
CA VAL A 919 -9.04 -22.65 1.77
C VAL A 919 -8.54 -23.87 2.52
N VAL A 920 -8.15 -23.69 3.78
CA VAL A 920 -7.67 -24.77 4.65
C VAL A 920 -8.82 -25.49 5.32
N ALA A 921 -9.83 -24.74 5.76
CA ALA A 921 -11.02 -25.26 6.41
C ALA A 921 -12.21 -24.32 6.19
N GLU A 922 -13.40 -24.89 6.09
CA GLU A 922 -14.66 -24.13 6.09
C GLU A 922 -15.72 -24.89 6.88
N GLY A 923 -16.55 -24.19 7.60
CA GLY A 923 -17.58 -24.79 8.44
C GLY A 923 -17.92 -23.96 9.67
N THR A 924 -18.60 -24.59 10.61
CA THR A 924 -18.82 -23.98 11.93
C THR A 924 -17.50 -23.82 12.68
N PRO A 925 -17.41 -22.90 13.64
CA PRO A 925 -16.20 -22.78 14.47
C PRO A 925 -15.74 -24.10 15.10
N GLU A 926 -16.68 -24.93 15.53
CA GLU A 926 -16.39 -26.24 16.10
C GLU A 926 -15.77 -27.20 15.09
N HIS A 927 -16.24 -27.16 13.84
CA HIS A 927 -15.68 -27.95 12.75
C HIS A 927 -14.25 -27.53 12.44
N VAL A 928 -14.03 -26.23 12.29
CA VAL A 928 -12.70 -25.66 12.00
C VAL A 928 -11.70 -25.96 13.13
N ALA A 929 -12.14 -25.91 14.39
CA ALA A 929 -11.33 -26.28 15.56
C ALA A 929 -10.81 -27.72 15.50
N GLY A 930 -11.56 -28.64 14.84
CA GLY A 930 -11.16 -30.04 14.62
C GLY A 930 -10.17 -30.27 13.47
N VAL A 931 -9.92 -29.27 12.63
CA VAL A 931 -9.05 -29.41 11.44
C VAL A 931 -7.59 -29.16 11.83
N LYS A 932 -6.77 -30.20 11.84
CA LYS A 932 -5.35 -30.15 12.24
C LYS A 932 -4.49 -29.22 11.41
N ALA A 933 -4.82 -29.02 10.14
CA ALA A 933 -4.08 -28.16 9.23
C ALA A 933 -4.36 -26.66 9.45
N SER A 934 -5.43 -26.33 10.20
CA SER A 934 -5.83 -24.96 10.48
C SER A 934 -5.09 -24.39 11.69
N HIS A 935 -4.28 -23.38 11.48
CA HIS A 935 -3.67 -22.62 12.58
C HIS A 935 -4.72 -21.93 13.43
N THR A 936 -5.71 -21.30 12.80
CA THR A 936 -6.85 -20.69 13.49
C THR A 936 -7.63 -21.72 14.29
N GLY A 937 -7.88 -22.91 13.73
CA GLY A 937 -8.58 -24.00 14.40
C GLY A 937 -7.92 -24.46 15.68
N ARG A 938 -6.60 -24.48 15.73
CA ARG A 938 -5.84 -24.87 16.93
C ARG A 938 -6.08 -23.87 18.07
N PHE A 939 -5.99 -22.57 17.81
CA PHE A 939 -6.26 -21.54 18.84
C PHE A 939 -7.75 -21.46 19.20
N LEU A 940 -8.62 -21.73 18.25
CA LEU A 940 -10.06 -21.75 18.46
C LEU A 940 -10.48 -22.91 19.38
N ALA A 941 -9.85 -24.08 19.27
CA ALA A 941 -10.09 -25.22 20.15
C ALA A 941 -9.79 -24.88 21.61
N GLU A 942 -8.70 -24.16 21.89
CA GLU A 942 -8.32 -23.74 23.25
C GLU A 942 -9.37 -22.83 23.90
N VAL A 943 -10.13 -22.06 23.10
CA VAL A 943 -11.18 -21.17 23.61
C VAL A 943 -12.53 -21.85 23.71
N LEU A 944 -12.84 -22.82 22.85
CA LEU A 944 -14.14 -23.50 22.83
C LEU A 944 -14.27 -24.59 23.91
N GLU A 945 -13.20 -25.29 24.27
CA GLU A 945 -13.21 -26.36 25.26
C GLU A 945 -13.67 -25.91 26.67
N PRO A 946 -13.10 -24.86 27.29
CA PRO A 946 -13.49 -24.40 28.62
C PRO A 946 -14.94 -23.89 28.67
N GLU A 947 -15.46 -23.32 27.58
CA GLU A 947 -16.85 -22.83 27.53
C GLU A 947 -17.85 -23.96 27.38
N ARG A 948 -17.52 -25.06 26.70
CA ARG A 948 -18.35 -26.26 26.64
C ARG A 948 -18.44 -26.95 27.99
N GLU A 949 -17.35 -27.00 28.74
CA GLU A 949 -17.36 -27.56 30.10
C GLU A 949 -18.22 -26.71 31.04
N ARG A 950 -18.17 -25.39 30.96
CA ARG A 950 -19.03 -24.48 31.75
C ARG A 950 -20.51 -24.57 31.37
N ALA A 951 -20.82 -24.77 30.08
CA ALA A 951 -22.19 -24.91 29.60
C ALA A 951 -22.82 -26.29 29.95
N SER A 952 -21.99 -27.29 30.21
CA SER A 952 -22.42 -28.65 30.59
C SER A 952 -22.49 -28.88 32.13
N ALA A 953 -21.92 -27.97 32.92
CA ALA A 953 -22.00 -27.94 34.37
C ALA A 953 -23.13 -27.00 34.84
#